data_846f4e80a83d0b1dde20a767e0d5c98a
#
_entry.id   846f4e80a83d0b1dde20a767e0d5c98a
#
_cell.length_a   1.000
_cell.length_b   1.000
_cell.length_c   1.000
_cell.angle_alpha   90.00
_cell.angle_beta   90.00
_cell.angle_gamma   90.00
#
_symmetry.space_group_name_H-M   'P 1'
#
loop_
_entity.id
_entity.type
_entity.pdbx_description
1 polymer ?
#
loop_
_entity_poly.entity_id
_entity_poly.type
_entity_poly.pdbx_seq_one_letter_code
_entity_poly.pdbx_strand_id
1 'polypeptide(L)'
;MSIIGSNEELNTDGLSLLRSKKRFVAGWRLYYEMQWETVIPRLTGTFFVFSVTVTALFAQVSSQTEIAPASVAIFPFSNVSTAPEDEWIGTGIAETIAAEFEKVEGLSVIRHDADRELTFNLSADRSDEDFIVFARQRSQQLGADWFVIGGYQRFSNQLRIIARVINTETGHIGRVLKVDGAIGEIFQLQDQVVAELQNGFFYEILGRAEIATNKVQETRSEGGAAVSAVRSLAGRPSITIPRIDQPPNIDGVLDDDVWATAVHLTDFVQQQPLEGAPATEATDVYIAYDSDNIYLAVHAHYSDPNLMRANRVDRDQAFSDDKVRIYFDPFLDQQRAYSFSVNGYGVQGDAIIDASGRGGGGGRGRGGGGGRGGGSRRGIPFGDNSWDALFDSGAEIVDDGFTAELAVPVKSLRYPQRDRDVSHQWGFQIVREIRGKDENAVWAPISRGVAGFLTQMGLLDGMTNLSTSRNLEIMPVLTGIQFGSIDSSSGDFVAKDPEPEGGVNLKYGITSNLTADFTYNPDFSQIESDRPQIETNQRFALFYPELRPFFLEGAEIFNVFGPINFVHTRTIVDPDWGGKITGKVGNTTVGFLAANDAAVGDLDSSLSTGFGDSANVIIGRARYDLYSESHIGGMVTNREFLDSHSRMMLADGRFRLGQTQNIGFVAVQTEHRDLDGAESVGEMFDMNYRLNGRHWNVFTGAYRLSPDFKTDVGFVRRVDQQRIVSQIGYRFWPETTITNWGPSVSYGRNWSYADVLQDENLSVTLNTTFRNNISANVSVGQDMERFQGIKFDKSSVRFFGRVSTSRKFSIGGFFRYGDEVRYIENPFLGRGGGGGLFATVRPVSRFQSQINLNTSRLLDPRNDDELVFDVKIVRALSTYQFTERLSLRNIVEYNTLQKSTGLNLLASYRVNAGTVFYIGVDDRFRQADRILGEDIDGDGLSDYLFPSITTMQRTNRAFFTKLQYLFRY
;
A
#
# COMPACT_ATOMS: atom_id res chain seq x y z
N MET A 1 -22.08 -11.59 20.94
CA MET A 1 -23.07 -11.20 21.93
C MET A 1 -24.45 -11.27 21.31
N SER A 2 -25.27 -12.12 21.91
CA SER A 2 -26.74 -12.28 21.80
C SER A 2 -27.32 -12.59 20.42
N ILE A 3 -27.73 -13.79 20.22
CA ILE A 3 -28.90 -14.09 19.40
C ILE A 3 -29.77 -15.08 20.15
N ILE A 4 -30.97 -14.64 20.42
CA ILE A 4 -32.07 -15.33 21.05
C ILE A 4 -32.68 -16.28 20.06
N GLY A 5 -32.87 -17.53 20.49
CA GLY A 5 -33.76 -18.46 19.87
C GLY A 5 -35.19 -18.24 20.38
N SER A 6 -36.15 -18.56 19.59
CA SER A 6 -37.51 -18.78 20.05
C SER A 6 -37.94 -20.19 19.65
N ASN A 7 -38.16 -21.00 20.70
CA ASN A 7 -38.91 -22.23 20.62
C ASN A 7 -40.39 -21.92 20.31
N GLU A 8 -40.99 -22.68 19.46
CA GLU A 8 -42.43 -22.96 19.51
C GLU A 8 -42.77 -24.43 19.21
N GLU A 9 -43.67 -24.89 19.99
CA GLU A 9 -43.99 -26.24 20.36
C GLU A 9 -44.54 -27.15 19.25
N LEU A 10 -44.30 -28.42 19.50
CA LEU A 10 -44.94 -29.61 18.93
C LEU A 10 -46.47 -29.52 18.99
N ASN A 11 -47.09 -29.87 17.89
CA ASN A 11 -48.38 -30.55 17.95
C ASN A 11 -48.43 -31.76 17.01
N THR A 12 -48.73 -32.90 17.63
CA THR A 12 -48.96 -34.20 17.03
C THR A 12 -50.25 -34.24 16.30
N ASP A 13 -50.22 -34.60 15.00
CA ASP A 13 -51.27 -35.46 14.45
C ASP A 13 -50.90 -36.05 13.09
N GLY A 14 -50.88 -37.34 13.03
CA GLY A 14 -51.56 -38.17 12.10
C GLY A 14 -50.84 -38.68 10.88
N LEU A 15 -50.21 -39.81 11.03
CA LEU A 15 -50.12 -40.90 10.05
C LEU A 15 -51.14 -40.84 8.91
N SER A 16 -50.75 -40.40 7.73
CA SER A 16 -51.25 -40.93 6.43
C SER A 16 -50.60 -40.17 5.27
N LEU A 17 -49.39 -40.51 4.83
CA LEU A 17 -48.83 -40.06 3.51
C LEU A 17 -47.53 -40.80 3.14
N LEU A 18 -47.56 -42.12 3.31
CA LEU A 18 -46.41 -42.98 2.96
C LEU A 18 -46.60 -43.75 1.64
N ARG A 19 -47.34 -43.19 0.67
CA ARG A 19 -47.49 -43.80 -0.67
C ARG A 19 -47.24 -42.88 -1.88
N SER A 20 -46.78 -41.64 -1.70
CA SER A 20 -46.48 -40.75 -2.85
C SER A 20 -44.99 -40.43 -3.11
N LYS A 21 -44.09 -40.92 -2.24
CA LYS A 21 -42.64 -40.60 -2.37
C LYS A 21 -41.86 -41.40 -3.41
N LYS A 22 -42.42 -42.43 -4.02
CA LYS A 22 -41.71 -43.21 -5.06
C LYS A 22 -41.89 -42.72 -6.49
N ARG A 23 -42.78 -41.81 -6.77
CA ARG A 23 -42.93 -41.22 -8.13
C ARG A 23 -42.25 -39.85 -8.30
N PHE A 24 -41.86 -39.21 -7.21
CA PHE A 24 -41.18 -37.93 -7.27
C PHE A 24 -39.66 -38.03 -7.46
N VAL A 25 -39.03 -39.11 -7.00
CA VAL A 25 -37.58 -39.33 -7.12
C VAL A 25 -37.15 -39.74 -8.52
N ALA A 26 -38.02 -40.36 -9.31
CA ALA A 26 -37.72 -40.75 -10.69
C ALA A 26 -37.79 -39.56 -11.70
N GLY A 27 -38.64 -38.54 -11.40
CA GLY A 27 -38.73 -37.34 -12.24
C GLY A 27 -37.56 -36.36 -12.08
N TRP A 28 -36.94 -36.34 -10.90
CA TRP A 28 -35.79 -35.47 -10.65
C TRP A 28 -34.49 -36.01 -11.22
N ARG A 29 -34.35 -37.31 -11.35
CA ARG A 29 -33.14 -37.93 -11.94
C ARG A 29 -33.07 -37.73 -13.46
N LEU A 30 -34.20 -37.71 -14.15
CA LEU A 30 -34.29 -37.41 -15.58
C LEU A 30 -34.14 -35.90 -15.90
N TYR A 31 -34.56 -35.02 -14.98
CA TYR A 31 -34.41 -33.58 -15.14
C TYR A 31 -32.95 -33.13 -14.91
N TYR A 32 -32.22 -33.81 -14.02
CA TYR A 32 -30.80 -33.53 -13.77
C TYR A 32 -29.89 -34.05 -14.88
N GLU A 33 -30.16 -35.19 -15.49
CA GLU A 33 -29.36 -35.73 -16.60
C GLU A 33 -29.58 -34.98 -17.93
N MET A 34 -30.73 -34.35 -18.13
CA MET A 34 -31.04 -33.59 -19.35
C MET A 34 -30.53 -32.14 -19.37
N GLN A 35 -30.18 -31.55 -18.22
CA GLN A 35 -29.69 -30.17 -18.16
C GLN A 35 -28.14 -30.05 -18.22
N TRP A 36 -27.42 -31.08 -17.86
CA TRP A 36 -25.97 -31.03 -17.86
C TRP A 36 -25.33 -31.08 -19.26
N GLU A 37 -25.95 -31.67 -20.22
CA GLU A 37 -25.43 -31.69 -21.60
C GLU A 37 -25.66 -30.38 -22.36
N THR A 38 -26.56 -29.52 -21.90
CA THR A 38 -26.86 -28.23 -22.54
C THR A 38 -26.25 -27.02 -21.82
N VAL A 39 -25.89 -27.14 -20.53
CA VAL A 39 -25.33 -26.03 -19.71
C VAL A 39 -23.82 -25.99 -19.81
N ILE A 40 -23.14 -27.12 -19.85
CA ILE A 40 -21.68 -27.18 -19.99
C ILE A 40 -21.19 -26.57 -21.32
N PRO A 41 -21.81 -26.83 -22.50
CA PRO A 41 -21.40 -26.17 -23.73
C PRO A 41 -21.69 -24.67 -23.75
N ARG A 42 -22.72 -24.18 -23.02
CA ARG A 42 -23.00 -22.74 -22.95
C ARG A 42 -22.09 -21.97 -22.01
N LEU A 43 -21.70 -22.57 -20.88
CA LEU A 43 -20.73 -21.95 -19.97
C LEU A 43 -19.29 -22.04 -20.50
N THR A 44 -18.89 -23.18 -21.08
CA THR A 44 -17.61 -23.33 -21.77
C THR A 44 -17.58 -22.54 -23.07
N GLY A 45 -18.70 -22.45 -23.82
CA GLY A 45 -18.80 -21.63 -25.02
C GLY A 45 -18.71 -20.12 -24.73
N THR A 46 -19.37 -19.64 -23.68
CA THR A 46 -19.30 -18.22 -23.28
C THR A 46 -17.91 -17.87 -22.67
N PHE A 47 -17.31 -18.78 -21.91
CA PHE A 47 -15.94 -18.62 -21.43
C PHE A 47 -14.91 -18.71 -22.57
N PHE A 48 -15.12 -19.60 -23.49
CA PHE A 48 -14.24 -19.76 -24.68
C PHE A 48 -14.42 -18.60 -25.67
N VAL A 49 -15.64 -18.13 -25.88
CA VAL A 49 -15.90 -16.95 -26.75
C VAL A 49 -15.40 -15.67 -26.09
N PHE A 50 -15.54 -15.49 -24.76
CA PHE A 50 -14.98 -14.32 -24.08
C PHE A 50 -13.45 -14.42 -23.98
N SER A 51 -12.89 -15.58 -23.72
CA SER A 51 -11.45 -15.81 -23.75
C SER A 51 -10.89 -15.70 -25.17
N VAL A 52 -11.57 -16.28 -26.17
CA VAL A 52 -11.14 -16.18 -27.59
C VAL A 52 -11.39 -14.77 -28.14
N THR A 53 -12.44 -14.05 -27.74
CA THR A 53 -12.66 -12.66 -28.18
C THR A 53 -11.66 -11.70 -27.54
N VAL A 54 -11.30 -11.91 -26.29
CA VAL A 54 -10.23 -11.15 -25.63
C VAL A 54 -8.87 -11.57 -26.20
N THR A 55 -8.62 -12.87 -26.44
CA THR A 55 -7.37 -13.35 -27.06
C THR A 55 -7.32 -12.99 -28.55
N ALA A 56 -8.45 -12.95 -29.27
CA ALA A 56 -8.50 -12.51 -30.67
C ALA A 56 -8.37 -10.97 -30.82
N LEU A 57 -8.89 -10.19 -29.86
CA LEU A 57 -8.56 -8.75 -29.78
C LEU A 57 -7.07 -8.54 -29.48
N PHE A 58 -6.46 -9.38 -28.64
CA PHE A 58 -5.02 -9.33 -28.37
C PHE A 58 -4.19 -9.95 -29.49
N ALA A 59 -4.70 -10.97 -30.19
CA ALA A 59 -4.02 -11.54 -31.38
C ALA A 59 -4.12 -10.63 -32.61
N GLN A 60 -5.16 -9.79 -32.73
CA GLN A 60 -5.21 -8.75 -33.77
C GLN A 60 -4.35 -7.52 -33.42
N VAL A 61 -3.97 -7.34 -32.17
CA VAL A 61 -2.96 -6.34 -31.76
C VAL A 61 -1.55 -6.95 -31.77
N SER A 62 -1.42 -8.29 -31.75
CA SER A 62 -0.16 -9.02 -31.91
C SER A 62 0.07 -9.61 -33.32
N SER A 63 -0.77 -9.28 -34.29
CA SER A 63 -0.33 -9.38 -35.69
C SER A 63 0.81 -8.39 -35.81
N GLN A 64 2.00 -8.89 -35.94
CA GLN A 64 3.23 -8.18 -36.23
C GLN A 64 2.93 -7.11 -37.29
N THR A 65 2.68 -5.89 -36.82
CA THR A 65 3.18 -4.76 -37.58
C THR A 65 4.69 -4.94 -37.40
N GLU A 66 5.41 -5.27 -38.44
CA GLU A 66 6.79 -4.91 -38.55
C GLU A 66 6.81 -3.43 -38.22
N ILE A 67 7.22 -3.11 -36.99
CA ILE A 67 7.43 -1.73 -36.59
C ILE A 67 8.58 -1.31 -37.45
N ALA A 68 8.32 -0.40 -38.38
CA ALA A 68 9.38 0.22 -39.15
C ALA A 68 10.46 0.67 -38.14
N PRO A 69 11.74 0.39 -38.43
CA PRO A 69 12.81 0.75 -37.49
C PRO A 69 12.70 2.24 -37.23
N ALA A 70 12.75 2.62 -35.94
CA ALA A 70 12.73 4.03 -35.55
C ALA A 70 13.94 4.72 -36.20
N SER A 71 13.72 5.91 -36.78
CA SER A 71 14.75 6.62 -37.54
C SER A 71 15.26 7.84 -36.77
N VAL A 72 16.59 8.04 -36.72
CA VAL A 72 17.22 9.16 -36.04
C VAL A 72 18.21 9.89 -36.97
N ALA A 73 18.05 11.20 -37.10
CA ALA A 73 19.00 12.06 -37.82
C ALA A 73 20.01 12.65 -36.82
N ILE A 74 21.29 12.60 -37.17
CA ILE A 74 22.37 13.12 -36.34
C ILE A 74 23.05 14.29 -37.05
N PHE A 75 23.05 15.46 -36.39
CA PHE A 75 23.65 16.68 -36.92
C PHE A 75 25.02 16.97 -36.27
N PRO A 76 25.98 17.60 -37.00
CA PRO A 76 27.23 18.07 -36.40
C PRO A 76 26.97 19.02 -35.21
N PHE A 77 27.78 18.89 -34.17
CA PHE A 77 27.68 19.77 -32.98
C PHE A 77 28.32 21.13 -33.24
N SER A 78 27.64 22.19 -32.85
CA SER A 78 28.07 23.56 -33.03
C SER A 78 29.20 23.97 -32.05
N ASN A 79 30.18 24.70 -32.56
CA ASN A 79 31.27 25.26 -31.77
C ASN A 79 30.81 26.59 -31.13
N VAL A 80 30.52 26.56 -29.82
CA VAL A 80 30.11 27.76 -29.06
C VAL A 80 31.30 28.65 -28.72
N SER A 81 32.53 28.12 -28.71
CA SER A 81 33.75 28.89 -28.36
C SER A 81 34.32 29.72 -29.49
N THR A 82 33.82 29.62 -30.69
CA THR A 82 34.23 30.36 -31.90
C THR A 82 35.74 30.22 -32.28
N ALA A 83 36.41 29.19 -31.79
CA ALA A 83 37.81 28.88 -32.17
C ALA A 83 37.83 27.98 -33.42
N PRO A 84 38.28 28.46 -34.58
CA PRO A 84 38.18 27.68 -35.84
C PRO A 84 38.98 26.39 -35.82
N GLU A 85 40.05 26.31 -35.04
CA GLU A 85 40.86 25.08 -34.86
C GLU A 85 40.16 23.93 -34.20
N ASP A 86 39.02 24.17 -33.53
CA ASP A 86 38.26 23.18 -32.80
C ASP A 86 37.04 22.69 -33.60
N GLU A 87 36.76 23.16 -34.81
CA GLU A 87 35.53 22.78 -35.60
C GLU A 87 35.41 21.29 -35.90
N TRP A 88 36.53 20.56 -35.99
CA TRP A 88 36.54 19.11 -36.20
C TRP A 88 35.91 18.33 -35.05
N ILE A 89 35.88 18.90 -33.85
CA ILE A 89 35.30 18.28 -32.65
C ILE A 89 33.81 17.98 -32.86
N GLY A 90 33.07 18.95 -33.38
CA GLY A 90 31.63 18.81 -33.59
C GLY A 90 31.24 17.71 -34.56
N THR A 91 32.01 17.57 -35.65
CA THR A 91 31.84 16.47 -36.61
C THR A 91 32.27 15.15 -35.98
N GLY A 92 33.39 15.11 -35.24
CA GLY A 92 33.84 13.91 -34.54
C GLY A 92 32.83 13.35 -33.54
N ILE A 93 32.18 14.22 -32.74
CA ILE A 93 31.13 13.82 -31.83
C ILE A 93 29.95 13.21 -32.58
N ALA A 94 29.46 13.86 -33.64
CA ALA A 94 28.34 13.39 -34.43
C ALA A 94 28.63 12.04 -35.08
N GLU A 95 29.83 11.83 -35.67
CA GLU A 95 30.26 10.58 -36.28
C GLU A 95 30.37 9.44 -35.25
N THR A 96 30.87 9.71 -34.05
CA THR A 96 30.97 8.74 -32.96
C THR A 96 29.56 8.29 -32.53
N ILE A 97 28.63 9.23 -32.35
CA ILE A 97 27.22 8.91 -32.03
C ILE A 97 26.59 8.09 -33.15
N ALA A 98 26.76 8.46 -34.42
CA ALA A 98 26.22 7.76 -35.58
C ALA A 98 26.74 6.31 -35.66
N ALA A 99 28.03 6.11 -35.54
CA ALA A 99 28.68 4.80 -35.61
C ALA A 99 28.22 3.85 -34.49
N GLU A 100 27.96 4.36 -33.29
CA GLU A 100 27.49 3.55 -32.18
C GLU A 100 25.97 3.28 -32.25
N PHE A 101 25.18 4.21 -32.76
CA PHE A 101 23.74 4.03 -32.96
C PHE A 101 23.42 3.05 -34.12
N GLU A 102 24.25 2.98 -35.15
CA GLU A 102 24.13 1.98 -36.24
C GLU A 102 24.27 0.53 -35.75
N LYS A 103 24.94 0.31 -34.63
CA LYS A 103 25.07 -1.02 -34.01
C LYS A 103 23.79 -1.50 -33.30
N VAL A 104 22.79 -0.65 -33.16
CA VAL A 104 21.55 -0.94 -32.40
C VAL A 104 20.50 -1.54 -33.32
N GLU A 105 20.11 -2.76 -33.08
CA GLU A 105 19.10 -3.48 -33.84
C GLU A 105 17.72 -2.80 -33.68
N GLY A 106 17.07 -2.46 -34.81
CA GLY A 106 15.78 -1.78 -34.85
C GLY A 106 15.86 -0.25 -34.87
N LEU A 107 17.05 0.36 -34.99
CA LEU A 107 17.26 1.78 -35.19
C LEU A 107 17.88 2.05 -36.58
N SER A 108 17.31 2.97 -37.34
CA SER A 108 17.85 3.46 -38.61
C SER A 108 18.50 4.81 -38.41
N VAL A 109 19.82 4.90 -38.63
CA VAL A 109 20.57 6.15 -38.46
C VAL A 109 20.66 6.86 -39.81
N ILE A 110 20.24 8.14 -39.82
CA ILE A 110 20.35 9.00 -41.00
C ILE A 110 21.52 9.95 -40.75
N ARG A 111 22.62 9.74 -41.46
CA ARG A 111 23.77 10.64 -41.40
C ARG A 111 23.48 11.85 -42.26
N HIS A 112 23.75 13.01 -41.76
CA HIS A 112 23.78 14.21 -42.59
C HIS A 112 25.11 14.24 -43.33
N ASP A 113 25.11 13.77 -44.60
CA ASP A 113 26.25 13.98 -45.48
C ASP A 113 26.46 15.50 -45.62
N ALA A 114 27.66 15.94 -45.33
CA ALA A 114 28.06 17.33 -45.55
C ALA A 114 28.18 17.60 -47.03
N ASP A 115 27.03 17.75 -47.71
CA ASP A 115 27.04 18.40 -49.01
C ASP A 115 27.67 19.76 -48.85
N ARG A 116 28.77 19.99 -49.54
CA ARG A 116 29.65 21.18 -49.49
C ARG A 116 28.97 22.52 -49.79
N GLU A 117 27.68 22.57 -49.99
CA GLU A 117 26.89 23.77 -50.29
C GLU A 117 26.18 24.37 -49.07
N LEU A 118 26.22 23.74 -47.89
CA LEU A 118 25.68 24.32 -46.65
C LEU A 118 26.76 24.48 -45.58
N THR A 119 27.87 25.19 -45.95
CA THR A 119 28.57 25.99 -44.97
C THR A 119 27.61 27.09 -44.55
N PHE A 120 26.64 26.74 -43.70
CA PHE A 120 25.89 27.73 -42.92
C PHE A 120 26.90 28.40 -42.04
N ASN A 121 27.42 29.55 -42.52
CA ASN A 121 28.12 30.50 -41.68
C ASN A 121 27.20 30.83 -40.53
N LEU A 122 27.33 30.14 -39.41
CA LEU A 122 26.78 30.52 -38.13
C LEU A 122 27.52 31.81 -37.74
N SER A 123 27.14 32.95 -38.37
CA SER A 123 27.46 34.25 -37.85
C SER A 123 26.89 34.31 -36.43
N ALA A 124 27.68 34.86 -35.52
CA ALA A 124 27.46 34.92 -34.06
C ALA A 124 26.13 35.56 -33.59
N ASP A 125 25.17 35.77 -34.48
CA ASP A 125 23.92 36.51 -34.22
C ASP A 125 22.64 35.74 -34.33
N ARG A 126 22.66 34.38 -34.43
CA ARG A 126 21.41 33.56 -34.45
C ARG A 126 21.23 32.78 -33.14
N SER A 127 20.00 32.80 -32.66
CA SER A 127 19.62 32.07 -31.45
C SER A 127 19.65 30.56 -31.62
N ASP A 128 19.86 29.80 -30.54
CA ASP A 128 19.72 28.33 -30.46
C ASP A 128 18.37 27.86 -31.00
N GLU A 129 17.33 28.67 -30.88
CA GLU A 129 15.99 28.37 -31.38
C GLU A 129 15.90 28.29 -32.91
N ASP A 130 16.60 29.15 -33.64
CA ASP A 130 16.64 29.12 -35.12
C ASP A 130 17.28 27.84 -35.66
N PHE A 131 18.31 27.35 -34.96
CA PHE A 131 18.97 26.09 -35.34
C PHE A 131 18.08 24.88 -35.05
N ILE A 132 17.36 24.86 -33.94
CA ILE A 132 16.40 23.80 -33.61
C ILE A 132 15.30 23.73 -34.66
N VAL A 133 14.76 24.86 -35.08
CA VAL A 133 13.71 24.94 -36.14
C VAL A 133 14.25 24.41 -37.47
N PHE A 134 15.45 24.79 -37.87
CA PHE A 134 16.09 24.30 -39.08
C PHE A 134 16.35 22.77 -39.02
N ALA A 135 16.97 22.28 -37.95
CA ALA A 135 17.26 20.86 -37.76
C ALA A 135 15.97 20.03 -37.79
N ARG A 136 14.91 20.51 -37.18
CA ARG A 136 13.59 19.88 -37.18
C ARG A 136 13.01 19.79 -38.59
N GLN A 137 13.00 20.90 -39.33
CA GLN A 137 12.49 20.94 -40.71
C GLN A 137 13.28 19.98 -41.63
N ARG A 138 14.60 19.93 -41.47
CA ARG A 138 15.47 19.04 -42.19
C ARG A 138 15.22 17.56 -41.83
N SER A 139 15.06 17.25 -40.58
CA SER A 139 14.71 15.92 -40.09
C SER A 139 13.37 15.43 -40.63
N GLN A 140 12.37 16.31 -40.73
CA GLN A 140 11.09 16.01 -41.40
C GLN A 140 11.24 15.68 -42.87
N GLN A 141 12.10 16.41 -43.61
CA GLN A 141 12.40 16.13 -45.02
C GLN A 141 13.12 14.78 -45.20
N LEU A 142 13.96 14.40 -44.25
CA LEU A 142 14.70 13.14 -44.27
C LEU A 142 13.86 11.95 -43.77
N GLY A 143 12.64 12.18 -43.26
CA GLY A 143 11.78 11.15 -42.71
C GLY A 143 12.26 10.58 -41.36
N ALA A 144 13.06 11.36 -40.63
CA ALA A 144 13.55 10.94 -39.32
C ALA A 144 12.49 11.15 -38.24
N ASP A 145 12.24 10.16 -37.38
CA ASP A 145 11.35 10.28 -36.25
C ASP A 145 11.93 11.12 -35.10
N TRP A 146 13.27 11.09 -34.98
CA TRP A 146 14.04 11.82 -33.97
C TRP A 146 15.28 12.47 -34.59
N PHE A 147 15.80 13.49 -33.94
CA PHE A 147 17.09 14.05 -34.29
C PHE A 147 17.92 14.44 -33.07
N VAL A 148 19.25 14.33 -33.24
CA VAL A 148 20.25 14.69 -32.25
C VAL A 148 20.98 15.94 -32.73
N ILE A 149 21.00 16.96 -31.89
CA ILE A 149 21.78 18.19 -32.05
C ILE A 149 22.55 18.50 -30.77
N GLY A 150 23.56 19.29 -30.89
CA GLY A 150 24.33 19.72 -29.74
C GLY A 150 25.32 20.83 -30.01
N GLY A 151 25.99 21.21 -28.95
CA GLY A 151 27.08 22.18 -29.02
C GLY A 151 28.20 21.80 -28.05
N TYR A 152 29.39 22.30 -28.32
CA TYR A 152 30.52 22.16 -27.43
C TYR A 152 31.17 23.52 -27.16
N GLN A 153 31.75 23.68 -25.99
CA GLN A 153 32.45 24.86 -25.57
C GLN A 153 33.79 24.46 -24.93
N ARG A 154 34.87 25.02 -25.48
CA ARG A 154 36.22 24.87 -24.93
C ARG A 154 36.64 26.10 -24.16
N PHE A 155 37.15 25.91 -22.95
CA PHE A 155 37.79 26.94 -22.17
C PHE A 155 39.14 26.42 -21.64
N SER A 156 40.24 26.91 -22.21
CA SER A 156 41.60 26.44 -21.92
C SER A 156 41.74 24.91 -22.14
N ASN A 157 41.93 24.11 -21.12
CA ASN A 157 42.07 22.65 -21.19
C ASN A 157 40.74 21.90 -20.92
N GLN A 158 39.67 22.61 -20.65
CA GLN A 158 38.34 22.02 -20.34
C GLN A 158 37.45 22.09 -21.57
N LEU A 159 36.73 20.99 -21.84
CA LEU A 159 35.74 20.87 -22.90
C LEU A 159 34.38 20.51 -22.27
N ARG A 160 33.34 21.24 -22.61
CA ARG A 160 31.94 20.96 -22.28
C ARG A 160 31.20 20.59 -23.53
N ILE A 161 30.51 19.47 -23.51
CA ILE A 161 29.63 18.99 -24.61
C ILE A 161 28.20 18.95 -24.08
N ILE A 162 27.25 19.51 -24.85
CA ILE A 162 25.81 19.47 -24.57
C ILE A 162 25.15 18.82 -25.78
N ALA A 163 24.36 17.77 -25.57
CA ALA A 163 23.57 17.14 -26.59
C ALA A 163 22.08 17.15 -26.24
N ARG A 164 21.22 17.24 -27.27
CA ARG A 164 19.78 17.25 -27.14
C ARG A 164 19.19 16.26 -28.14
N VAL A 165 18.26 15.41 -27.67
CA VAL A 165 17.47 14.51 -28.51
C VAL A 165 16.07 15.09 -28.61
N ILE A 166 15.58 15.28 -29.82
CA ILE A 166 14.32 15.98 -30.08
C ILE A 166 13.45 15.13 -31.00
N ASN A 167 12.17 14.99 -30.64
CA ASN A 167 11.19 14.34 -31.48
C ASN A 167 10.83 15.24 -32.68
N THR A 168 10.92 14.72 -33.87
CA THR A 168 10.76 15.48 -35.12
C THR A 168 9.33 15.99 -35.33
N GLU A 169 8.33 15.16 -35.00
CA GLU A 169 6.92 15.52 -35.19
C GLU A 169 6.44 16.58 -34.16
N THR A 170 6.72 16.33 -32.86
CA THR A 170 6.22 17.18 -31.77
C THR A 170 7.13 18.35 -31.45
N GLY A 171 8.42 18.30 -31.77
CA GLY A 171 9.43 19.24 -31.33
C GLY A 171 9.77 19.13 -29.85
N HIS A 172 9.29 18.08 -29.18
CA HIS A 172 9.55 17.83 -27.79
C HIS A 172 11.00 17.41 -27.57
N ILE A 173 11.70 18.07 -26.63
CA ILE A 173 13.05 17.70 -26.25
C ILE A 173 12.94 16.49 -25.31
N GLY A 174 13.26 15.30 -25.81
CA GLY A 174 13.23 14.07 -25.03
C GLY A 174 14.32 14.01 -23.98
N ARG A 175 15.54 14.40 -24.35
CA ARG A 175 16.66 14.42 -23.41
C ARG A 175 17.65 15.56 -23.72
N VAL A 176 18.21 16.11 -22.63
CA VAL A 176 19.38 17.00 -22.67
C VAL A 176 20.45 16.38 -21.81
N LEU A 177 21.65 16.24 -22.32
CA LEU A 177 22.79 15.78 -21.55
C LEU A 177 23.94 16.77 -21.62
N LYS A 178 24.80 16.73 -20.63
CA LYS A 178 25.95 17.57 -20.50
C LYS A 178 27.13 16.75 -19.99
N VAL A 179 28.26 16.79 -20.71
CA VAL A 179 29.47 16.10 -20.35
C VAL A 179 30.59 17.13 -20.27
N ASP A 180 31.33 17.13 -19.19
CA ASP A 180 32.48 18.02 -18.94
C ASP A 180 33.76 17.21 -18.72
N GLY A 181 34.91 17.61 -19.29
CA GLY A 181 36.18 16.95 -19.07
C GLY A 181 37.37 17.66 -19.76
N ALA A 182 38.57 17.09 -19.68
CA ALA A 182 39.74 17.66 -20.30
C ALA A 182 39.78 17.41 -21.82
N ILE A 183 40.22 18.39 -22.62
CA ILE A 183 40.32 18.23 -24.10
C ILE A 183 41.21 17.06 -24.50
N GLY A 184 42.22 16.70 -23.69
CA GLY A 184 43.10 15.55 -23.94
C GLY A 184 42.40 14.20 -23.82
N GLU A 185 41.19 14.16 -23.23
CA GLU A 185 40.35 12.98 -23.04
C GLU A 185 39.12 12.96 -23.98
N ILE A 186 39.19 13.67 -25.10
CA ILE A 186 38.06 13.92 -25.98
C ILE A 186 37.39 12.62 -26.46
N PHE A 187 38.14 11.56 -26.72
CA PHE A 187 37.57 10.28 -27.14
C PHE A 187 36.74 9.63 -26.00
N GLN A 188 37.20 9.75 -24.77
CA GLN A 188 36.45 9.26 -23.61
C GLN A 188 35.17 10.10 -23.38
N LEU A 189 35.27 11.42 -23.64
CA LEU A 189 34.08 12.30 -23.56
C LEU A 189 33.07 11.98 -24.66
N GLN A 190 33.52 11.64 -25.86
CA GLN A 190 32.64 11.18 -26.93
C GLN A 190 31.96 9.86 -26.58
N ASP A 191 32.68 8.86 -26.04
CA ASP A 191 32.12 7.60 -25.56
C ASP A 191 31.14 7.81 -24.43
N GLN A 192 31.40 8.75 -23.53
CA GLN A 192 30.49 9.09 -22.47
C GLN A 192 29.20 9.75 -22.98
N VAL A 193 29.29 10.64 -23.97
CA VAL A 193 28.12 11.23 -24.65
C VAL A 193 27.26 10.13 -25.25
N VAL A 194 27.89 9.17 -25.94
CA VAL A 194 27.18 8.03 -26.55
C VAL A 194 26.50 7.17 -25.49
N ALA A 195 27.22 6.78 -24.45
CA ALA A 195 26.68 5.97 -23.35
C ALA A 195 25.48 6.64 -22.66
N GLU A 196 25.56 7.92 -22.41
CA GLU A 196 24.48 8.72 -21.83
C GLU A 196 23.27 8.85 -22.76
N LEU A 197 23.51 9.00 -24.08
CA LEU A 197 22.44 8.99 -25.08
C LEU A 197 21.79 7.61 -25.17
N GLN A 198 22.55 6.53 -25.22
CA GLN A 198 22.05 5.17 -25.30
C GLN A 198 21.19 4.83 -24.08
N ASN A 199 21.63 5.12 -22.87
CA ASN A 199 20.94 4.82 -21.63
C ASN A 199 19.57 5.51 -21.47
N GLY A 200 19.33 6.63 -22.16
CA GLY A 200 18.07 7.36 -22.08
C GLY A 200 17.18 7.24 -23.31
N PHE A 201 17.77 7.25 -24.46
CA PHE A 201 17.10 7.39 -25.76
C PHE A 201 16.45 6.08 -26.25
N PHE A 202 17.12 4.94 -26.06
CA PHE A 202 16.58 3.65 -26.49
C PHE A 202 15.37 3.21 -25.67
N TYR A 203 15.26 3.66 -24.43
CA TYR A 203 14.10 3.39 -23.60
C TYR A 203 12.83 4.11 -24.11
N GLU A 204 12.97 5.32 -24.63
CA GLU A 204 11.85 6.09 -25.19
C GLU A 204 11.40 5.60 -26.57
N ILE A 205 12.32 5.17 -27.42
CA ILE A 205 12.02 4.85 -28.83
C ILE A 205 11.65 3.37 -29.03
N LEU A 206 12.41 2.45 -28.44
CA LEU A 206 12.27 1.04 -28.78
C LEU A 206 11.37 0.27 -27.82
N GLY A 207 11.02 0.82 -26.65
CA GLY A 207 10.10 0.20 -25.66
C GLY A 207 10.49 -1.22 -25.25
N ARG A 208 11.71 -1.66 -25.54
CA ARG A 208 12.22 -3.01 -25.29
C ARG A 208 13.44 -2.99 -24.39
N ALA A 209 13.36 -3.69 -23.29
CA ALA A 209 14.49 -4.07 -22.46
C ALA A 209 15.15 -5.35 -23.03
N GLU A 210 15.86 -5.23 -24.15
CA GLU A 210 16.82 -6.24 -24.61
C GLU A 210 18.02 -5.50 -25.20
N ILE A 211 18.95 -5.11 -24.33
CA ILE A 211 20.28 -4.68 -24.77
C ILE A 211 21.24 -5.80 -24.43
N ALA A 212 21.82 -6.35 -25.45
CA ALA A 212 22.84 -7.38 -25.38
C ALA A 212 24.05 -6.87 -24.56
N THR A 213 24.48 -7.72 -23.64
CA THR A 213 25.67 -7.56 -22.82
C THR A 213 26.93 -7.46 -23.66
N ASN A 214 27.56 -6.28 -23.69
CA ASN A 214 28.96 -6.17 -24.11
C ASN A 214 29.85 -5.95 -22.88
N LYS A 215 30.80 -6.86 -22.72
CA LYS A 215 31.87 -6.83 -21.73
C LYS A 215 32.71 -5.58 -21.88
N VAL A 216 32.75 -4.74 -20.85
CA VAL A 216 33.80 -3.70 -20.72
C VAL A 216 34.91 -4.26 -19.84
N GLN A 217 36.12 -4.26 -20.40
CA GLN A 217 37.36 -4.67 -19.73
C GLN A 217 37.73 -3.68 -18.62
N GLU A 218 38.15 -4.25 -17.48
CA GLU A 218 38.68 -3.49 -16.34
C GLU A 218 40.01 -2.82 -16.71
N THR A 219 40.10 -1.50 -16.43
CA THR A 219 41.37 -0.84 -16.19
C THR A 219 41.35 -0.19 -14.82
N ARG A 220 42.19 -0.69 -13.95
CA ARG A 220 42.51 -0.12 -12.66
C ARG A 220 43.34 1.15 -12.85
N SER A 221 42.92 2.24 -12.20
CA SER A 221 43.84 3.34 -11.86
C SER A 221 43.80 3.60 -10.36
N GLU A 222 44.96 3.48 -9.71
CA GLU A 222 45.21 3.89 -8.33
C GLU A 222 45.36 5.38 -8.24
N GLY A 223 44.66 6.02 -7.29
CA GLY A 223 44.88 7.42 -6.95
C GLY A 223 43.65 8.12 -6.41
N GLY A 224 43.59 8.29 -5.09
CA GLY A 224 42.56 8.87 -4.22
C GLY A 224 41.66 9.96 -4.75
N ALA A 225 40.40 9.67 -4.74
CA ALA A 225 39.23 10.49 -4.45
C ALA A 225 38.07 9.50 -4.42
N ALA A 226 37.12 9.65 -3.50
CA ALA A 226 35.94 8.77 -3.40
C ALA A 226 35.13 8.87 -4.68
N VAL A 227 35.37 7.98 -5.62
CA VAL A 227 34.60 7.87 -6.87
C VAL A 227 33.43 6.95 -6.62
N SER A 228 32.21 7.48 -6.77
CA SER A 228 30.99 6.68 -6.88
C SER A 228 31.11 5.72 -8.06
N ALA A 229 31.60 4.51 -7.82
CA ALA A 229 31.57 3.47 -8.84
C ALA A 229 30.15 2.92 -8.94
N VAL A 230 29.31 3.55 -9.75
CA VAL A 230 28.02 2.99 -10.13
C VAL A 230 28.26 1.84 -11.09
N ARG A 231 28.19 0.60 -10.59
CA ARG A 231 28.19 -0.60 -11.44
C ARG A 231 26.76 -0.95 -11.81
N SER A 232 26.47 -1.03 -13.09
CA SER A 232 25.19 -1.52 -13.59
C SER A 232 25.26 -3.04 -13.79
N LEU A 233 24.63 -3.82 -12.90
CA LEU A 233 24.33 -5.22 -13.15
C LEU A 233 22.89 -5.33 -13.66
N ALA A 234 22.69 -5.79 -14.87
CA ALA A 234 21.38 -5.95 -15.49
C ALA A 234 20.51 -4.66 -15.55
N GLY A 235 21.12 -3.50 -15.81
CA GLY A 235 20.41 -2.22 -15.95
C GLY A 235 19.95 -1.58 -14.65
N ARG A 236 20.35 -2.10 -13.47
CA ARG A 236 20.06 -1.50 -12.15
C ARG A 236 21.28 -0.75 -11.64
N PRO A 237 21.11 0.47 -11.09
CA PRO A 237 22.21 1.15 -10.42
C PRO A 237 22.67 0.34 -9.21
N SER A 238 23.96 0.23 -9.00
CA SER A 238 24.56 -0.49 -7.87
C SER A 238 25.61 0.38 -7.21
N ILE A 239 25.64 0.35 -5.88
CA ILE A 239 26.64 1.03 -5.07
C ILE A 239 27.33 0.06 -4.12
N THR A 240 28.62 0.30 -3.87
CA THR A 240 29.40 -0.41 -2.86
C THR A 240 29.70 0.57 -1.72
N ILE A 241 29.21 0.26 -0.52
CA ILE A 241 29.37 1.17 0.62
C ILE A 241 30.64 0.82 1.44
N PRO A 242 31.33 1.85 1.94
CA PRO A 242 32.52 1.66 2.75
C PRO A 242 32.16 1.24 4.19
N ARG A 243 33.05 0.43 4.77
CA ARG A 243 33.02 0.16 6.21
C ARG A 243 33.73 1.28 6.96
N ILE A 244 33.16 1.65 8.11
CA ILE A 244 33.73 2.66 9.01
C ILE A 244 34.09 2.02 10.36
N ASP A 245 35.07 2.61 11.03
CA ASP A 245 35.55 2.14 12.33
C ASP A 245 34.96 2.92 13.52
N GLN A 246 34.48 4.15 13.27
CA GLN A 246 33.86 5.01 14.28
C GLN A 246 32.49 5.44 13.80
N PRO A 247 31.45 5.21 14.60
CA PRO A 247 30.10 5.64 14.26
C PRO A 247 29.97 7.16 14.32
N PRO A 248 29.13 7.78 13.45
CA PRO A 248 28.77 9.18 13.54
C PRO A 248 27.90 9.46 14.77
N ASN A 249 27.83 10.72 15.17
CA ASN A 249 26.86 11.21 16.14
C ASN A 249 25.54 11.50 15.41
N ILE A 250 24.46 10.84 15.81
CA ILE A 250 23.14 10.95 15.11
C ILE A 250 22.37 12.13 15.72
N ASP A 251 22.77 13.35 15.39
CA ASP A 251 22.12 14.58 15.89
C ASP A 251 21.47 15.43 14.77
N GLY A 252 21.75 15.10 13.51
CA GLY A 252 21.20 15.78 12.34
C GLY A 252 22.13 16.84 11.77
N VAL A 253 23.34 17.01 12.34
CA VAL A 253 24.38 17.94 11.86
C VAL A 253 25.45 17.13 11.10
N LEU A 254 25.64 17.39 9.82
CA LEU A 254 26.53 16.62 8.94
C LEU A 254 27.99 17.08 9.06
N ASP A 255 28.53 17.19 10.27
CA ASP A 255 29.89 17.64 10.53
C ASP A 255 30.87 16.52 10.92
N ASP A 256 30.41 15.28 11.03
CA ASP A 256 31.24 14.12 11.32
C ASP A 256 32.19 13.78 10.16
N ASP A 257 33.44 13.49 10.46
CA ASP A 257 34.50 13.13 9.51
C ASP A 257 34.13 11.89 8.64
N VAL A 258 33.29 11.01 9.14
CA VAL A 258 32.87 9.80 8.44
C VAL A 258 32.16 10.11 7.12
N TRP A 259 31.42 11.21 7.02
CA TRP A 259 30.70 11.59 5.82
C TRP A 259 31.62 11.99 4.66
N ALA A 260 32.87 12.40 4.93
CA ALA A 260 33.87 12.66 3.91
C ALA A 260 34.36 11.38 3.20
N THR A 261 34.24 10.21 3.84
CA THR A 261 34.64 8.91 3.28
C THR A 261 33.45 8.03 2.85
N ALA A 262 32.24 8.43 3.18
CA ALA A 262 31.02 7.75 2.81
C ALA A 262 30.75 7.79 1.29
N VAL A 263 29.98 6.85 0.78
CA VAL A 263 29.47 6.95 -0.60
C VAL A 263 28.50 8.10 -0.70
N HIS A 264 28.73 9.00 -1.65
CA HIS A 264 27.88 10.15 -1.92
C HIS A 264 26.97 9.87 -3.13
N LEU A 265 25.66 10.00 -2.94
CA LEU A 265 24.64 9.83 -3.96
C LEU A 265 23.96 11.16 -4.26
N THR A 266 23.86 11.46 -5.53
CA THR A 266 23.20 12.62 -6.11
C THR A 266 22.31 12.19 -7.29
N ASP A 267 21.93 13.08 -8.17
CA ASP A 267 21.29 12.81 -9.47
C ASP A 267 19.96 12.05 -9.37
N PHE A 268 19.14 12.40 -8.39
CA PHE A 268 17.79 11.87 -8.25
C PHE A 268 16.93 12.25 -9.45
N VAL A 269 16.09 11.31 -9.90
CA VAL A 269 15.14 11.53 -10.99
C VAL A 269 13.71 11.46 -10.49
N GLN A 270 12.82 12.18 -11.14
CA GLN A 270 11.40 12.17 -10.78
C GLN A 270 10.74 10.85 -11.17
N GLN A 271 10.07 10.23 -10.22
CA GLN A 271 9.05 9.21 -10.49
C GLN A 271 7.69 9.88 -10.75
N GLN A 272 7.44 11.05 -10.12
CA GLN A 272 6.25 11.88 -10.24
C GLN A 272 6.65 13.35 -10.01
N PRO A 273 6.07 14.32 -10.71
CA PRO A 273 5.02 14.19 -11.73
C PRO A 273 5.55 13.75 -13.10
N LEU A 274 6.82 14.03 -13.44
CA LEU A 274 7.44 13.79 -14.75
C LEU A 274 8.40 12.59 -14.63
N GLU A 275 7.98 11.42 -15.14
CA GLU A 275 8.81 10.20 -15.06
C GLU A 275 10.15 10.39 -15.76
N GLY A 276 11.24 10.11 -15.04
CA GLY A 276 12.62 10.18 -15.57
C GLY A 276 13.21 11.57 -15.70
N ALA A 277 12.43 12.65 -15.48
CA ALA A 277 13.00 14.01 -15.45
C ALA A 277 13.93 14.20 -14.24
N PRO A 278 14.95 15.07 -14.31
CA PRO A 278 15.76 15.41 -13.14
C PRO A 278 14.88 15.92 -11.99
N ALA A 279 15.28 15.62 -10.74
CA ALA A 279 14.61 16.17 -9.57
C ALA A 279 14.71 17.71 -9.58
N THR A 280 13.62 18.37 -9.13
CA THR A 280 13.58 19.84 -9.12
C THR A 280 14.35 20.46 -7.95
N GLU A 281 14.72 19.65 -6.95
CA GLU A 281 15.51 20.05 -5.78
C GLU A 281 16.64 19.05 -5.59
N ALA A 282 17.84 19.55 -5.34
CA ALA A 282 19.02 18.71 -5.11
C ALA A 282 18.86 17.90 -3.81
N THR A 283 19.42 16.71 -3.82
CA THR A 283 19.45 15.80 -2.66
C THR A 283 20.81 15.13 -2.60
N ASP A 284 21.52 15.33 -1.51
CA ASP A 284 22.76 14.65 -1.21
C ASP A 284 22.50 13.57 -0.16
N VAL A 285 22.96 12.36 -0.42
CA VAL A 285 22.84 11.25 0.54
C VAL A 285 24.21 10.59 0.67
N TYR A 286 24.67 10.46 1.90
CA TYR A 286 25.91 9.79 2.27
C TYR A 286 25.59 8.49 2.95
N ILE A 287 26.32 7.39 2.63
CA ILE A 287 26.06 6.07 3.16
C ILE A 287 27.35 5.37 3.54
N ALA A 288 27.37 4.81 4.75
CA ALA A 288 28.45 3.99 5.28
C ALA A 288 27.89 2.91 6.20
N TYR A 289 28.69 1.95 6.63
CA TYR A 289 28.25 0.91 7.58
C TYR A 289 29.38 0.49 8.52
N ASP A 290 28.99 -0.07 9.65
CA ASP A 290 29.84 -0.90 10.51
C ASP A 290 29.26 -2.31 10.67
N SER A 291 29.71 -3.08 11.68
CA SER A 291 29.18 -4.42 11.93
C SER A 291 27.71 -4.41 12.40
N ASP A 292 27.24 -3.34 13.02
CA ASP A 292 25.98 -3.29 13.75
C ASP A 292 24.93 -2.40 13.09
N ASN A 293 25.35 -1.36 12.33
CA ASN A 293 24.47 -0.37 11.75
C ASN A 293 24.81 -0.04 10.30
N ILE A 294 23.79 0.40 9.57
CA ILE A 294 23.92 1.13 8.33
C ILE A 294 23.63 2.60 8.66
N TYR A 295 24.56 3.49 8.32
CA TYR A 295 24.47 4.91 8.57
C TYR A 295 24.15 5.67 7.29
N LEU A 296 23.24 6.63 7.39
CA LEU A 296 22.85 7.50 6.29
C LEU A 296 22.82 8.93 6.78
N ALA A 297 23.40 9.83 6.00
CA ALA A 297 23.21 11.26 6.16
C ALA A 297 22.55 11.83 4.90
N VAL A 298 21.67 12.79 5.08
CA VAL A 298 20.85 13.38 4.01
C VAL A 298 20.93 14.90 4.12
N HIS A 299 21.23 15.59 3.02
CA HIS A 299 20.95 17.01 2.87
C HIS A 299 19.90 17.19 1.78
N ALA A 300 18.71 17.57 2.18
CA ALA A 300 17.55 17.76 1.33
C ALA A 300 17.38 19.24 1.00
N HIS A 301 17.97 19.72 -0.09
CA HIS A 301 17.96 21.13 -0.47
C HIS A 301 16.59 21.60 -0.97
N TYR A 302 16.32 22.89 -0.80
CA TYR A 302 15.17 23.59 -1.33
C TYR A 302 15.58 24.94 -1.91
N SER A 303 15.22 25.18 -3.16
CA SER A 303 15.39 26.49 -3.81
C SER A 303 14.53 27.58 -3.16
N ASP A 304 13.40 27.20 -2.54
CA ASP A 304 12.56 28.04 -1.68
C ASP A 304 12.17 27.24 -0.43
N PRO A 305 12.80 27.51 0.73
CA PRO A 305 12.52 26.83 2.01
C PRO A 305 11.06 26.92 2.47
N ASN A 306 10.29 27.93 1.99
CA ASN A 306 8.87 28.05 2.32
C ASN A 306 8.01 26.95 1.70
N LEU A 307 8.50 26.27 0.68
CA LEU A 307 7.82 25.11 0.07
C LEU A 307 7.91 23.85 0.92
N MET A 308 8.90 23.80 1.83
CA MET A 308 9.11 22.65 2.71
C MET A 308 7.93 22.44 3.65
N ARG A 309 7.50 21.21 3.75
CA ARG A 309 6.42 20.78 4.65
C ARG A 309 6.96 19.83 5.70
N ALA A 310 7.29 20.34 6.86
CA ALA A 310 7.69 19.55 8.01
C ALA A 310 6.80 19.88 9.21
N ASN A 311 6.40 18.85 9.97
CA ASN A 311 5.62 18.99 11.20
C ASN A 311 6.19 18.04 12.26
N ARG A 312 6.08 18.44 13.55
CA ARG A 312 6.33 17.55 14.68
C ARG A 312 5.04 16.78 14.93
N VAL A 313 5.01 15.54 14.57
CA VAL A 313 3.87 14.62 14.72
C VAL A 313 4.36 13.34 15.37
N ASP A 314 3.43 12.47 15.79
CA ASP A 314 3.80 11.14 16.26
C ASP A 314 4.51 10.33 15.16
N ARG A 315 5.35 9.37 15.57
CA ARG A 315 5.96 8.36 14.70
C ARG A 315 4.92 7.82 13.73
N ASP A 316 5.29 7.59 12.48
CA ASP A 316 4.45 7.09 11.39
C ASP A 316 3.30 8.00 10.95
N GLN A 317 3.13 9.18 11.53
CA GLN A 317 2.05 10.11 11.18
C GLN A 317 2.45 11.22 10.20
N ALA A 318 3.71 11.25 9.75
CA ALA A 318 4.24 12.26 8.83
C ALA A 318 3.82 12.03 7.35
N PHE A 319 2.57 11.61 7.09
CA PHE A 319 2.08 11.26 5.74
C PHE A 319 2.03 12.40 4.74
N SER A 320 1.92 13.63 5.21
CA SER A 320 1.79 14.83 4.38
C SER A 320 3.02 15.71 4.39
N ASP A 321 4.07 15.26 5.05
CA ASP A 321 5.32 15.98 5.16
C ASP A 321 6.29 15.58 4.05
N ASP A 322 7.21 16.50 3.78
CA ASP A 322 8.40 16.24 2.99
C ASP A 322 9.31 15.33 3.82
N LYS A 323 9.83 14.30 3.20
CA LYS A 323 10.66 13.31 3.89
C LYS A 323 11.53 12.54 2.93
N VAL A 324 12.58 11.96 3.47
CA VAL A 324 13.38 10.95 2.78
C VAL A 324 13.00 9.59 3.30
N ARG A 325 12.86 8.65 2.38
CA ARG A 325 12.51 7.27 2.67
C ARG A 325 13.51 6.34 2.02
N ILE A 326 14.02 5.41 2.81
CA ILE A 326 15.04 4.44 2.44
C ILE A 326 14.41 3.06 2.46
N TYR A 327 14.75 2.23 1.47
CA TYR A 327 14.21 0.87 1.34
C TYR A 327 15.36 -0.13 1.22
N PHE A 328 15.25 -1.23 1.96
CA PHE A 328 16.16 -2.37 1.92
C PHE A 328 15.39 -3.66 1.64
N ASP A 329 15.80 -4.41 0.62
CA ASP A 329 15.41 -5.80 0.39
C ASP A 329 16.63 -6.71 0.66
N PRO A 330 16.81 -7.16 1.92
CA PRO A 330 18.01 -7.91 2.31
C PRO A 330 18.09 -9.30 1.70
N PHE A 331 16.98 -9.88 1.27
CA PHE A 331 16.94 -11.18 0.63
C PHE A 331 17.16 -11.12 -0.88
N LEU A 332 17.03 -9.92 -1.46
CA LEU A 332 17.06 -9.67 -2.91
C LEU A 332 16.07 -10.58 -3.69
N ASP A 333 14.99 -10.97 -3.03
CA ASP A 333 13.96 -11.86 -3.57
C ASP A 333 12.77 -11.11 -4.17
N GLN A 334 12.73 -9.78 -4.01
CA GLN A 334 11.69 -8.90 -4.52
C GLN A 334 10.29 -9.24 -3.96
N GLN A 335 10.23 -9.93 -2.82
CA GLN A 335 8.99 -10.26 -2.14
C GLN A 335 8.70 -9.31 -0.99
N ARG A 336 9.76 -8.84 -0.30
CA ARG A 336 9.65 -7.98 0.87
C ARG A 336 10.81 -6.99 0.94
N ALA A 337 10.51 -5.77 1.40
CA ALA A 337 11.51 -4.79 1.78
C ALA A 337 11.13 -4.10 3.09
N TYR A 338 12.13 -3.56 3.78
CA TYR A 338 11.98 -2.70 4.93
C TYR A 338 12.13 -1.24 4.49
N SER A 339 11.31 -0.38 5.04
CA SER A 339 11.33 1.05 4.74
C SER A 339 11.56 1.85 6.02
N PHE A 340 12.48 2.80 5.98
CA PHE A 340 12.75 3.78 7.03
C PHE A 340 12.55 5.17 6.47
N SER A 341 12.01 6.09 7.26
CA SER A 341 11.81 7.46 6.80
C SER A 341 12.02 8.47 7.89
N VAL A 342 12.44 9.67 7.51
CA VAL A 342 12.64 10.81 8.38
C VAL A 342 12.19 12.08 7.68
N ASN A 343 11.56 13.02 8.44
CA ASN A 343 11.26 14.36 7.97
C ASN A 343 12.24 15.39 8.56
N GLY A 344 12.14 16.65 8.18
CA GLY A 344 13.04 17.72 8.66
C GLY A 344 13.00 18.04 10.16
N TYR A 345 12.16 17.34 10.95
CA TYR A 345 12.15 17.40 12.41
C TYR A 345 12.59 16.08 13.06
N GLY A 346 13.17 15.14 12.33
CA GLY A 346 13.59 13.86 12.86
C GLY A 346 12.44 12.89 13.17
N VAL A 347 11.22 13.20 12.73
CA VAL A 347 10.08 12.29 12.94
C VAL A 347 10.28 11.01 12.15
N GLN A 348 10.44 9.93 12.89
CA GLN A 348 10.65 8.59 12.35
C GLN A 348 9.38 8.00 11.73
N GLY A 349 9.58 7.17 10.74
CA GLY A 349 8.55 6.28 10.24
C GLY A 349 9.18 5.05 9.62
N ASP A 350 8.54 3.91 9.79
CA ASP A 350 8.97 2.64 9.25
C ASP A 350 7.81 1.82 8.70
N ALA A 351 8.12 0.84 7.87
CA ALA A 351 7.11 -0.04 7.31
C ALA A 351 7.75 -1.28 6.67
N ILE A 352 6.98 -2.36 6.59
CA ILE A 352 7.27 -3.50 5.73
C ILE A 352 6.53 -3.35 4.40
N ILE A 353 7.26 -3.49 3.31
CA ILE A 353 6.72 -3.51 1.95
C ILE A 353 6.58 -4.97 1.52
N ASP A 354 5.38 -5.39 1.16
CA ASP A 354 5.10 -6.70 0.58
C ASP A 354 4.74 -6.58 -0.90
N ALA A 355 5.31 -7.44 -1.75
CA ALA A 355 5.07 -7.46 -3.19
C ALA A 355 3.61 -7.75 -3.56
N SER A 356 2.81 -8.35 -2.67
CA SER A 356 1.38 -8.59 -2.89
C SER A 356 0.56 -7.29 -2.98
N GLY A 357 1.15 -6.15 -2.56
CA GLY A 357 0.52 -4.83 -2.59
C GLY A 357 -0.60 -4.64 -1.57
N ARG A 358 -0.79 -5.58 -0.66
CA ARG A 358 -1.55 -5.37 0.58
C ARG A 358 -0.59 -4.79 1.61
N GLY A 359 -0.37 -3.49 1.55
CA GLY A 359 0.19 -2.77 2.69
C GLY A 359 -0.72 -3.04 3.88
N GLY A 360 -0.13 -3.54 4.96
CA GLY A 360 -0.82 -4.05 6.11
C GLY A 360 -1.68 -3.06 6.85
N GLY A 361 -2.45 -3.58 7.73
CA GLY A 361 -2.84 -3.10 9.04
C GLY A 361 -3.62 -1.81 9.19
N GLY A 362 -3.97 -1.11 8.21
CA GLY A 362 -4.93 -0.02 8.36
C GLY A 362 -6.27 -0.45 7.77
N GLY A 363 -7.11 -1.09 8.56
CA GLY A 363 -8.41 -1.60 8.15
C GLY A 363 -9.18 -0.67 7.24
N ARG A 364 -9.00 -0.85 5.95
CA ARG A 364 -9.97 -0.37 5.00
C ARG A 364 -11.08 -1.40 4.95
N GLY A 365 -11.94 -1.29 5.96
CA GLY A 365 -13.23 -1.96 5.93
C GLY A 365 -13.87 -1.69 4.58
N ARG A 366 -14.20 -2.73 3.84
CA ARG A 366 -15.07 -2.69 2.67
C ARG A 366 -16.52 -2.32 3.05
N GLY A 367 -16.70 -1.58 4.13
CA GLY A 367 -17.96 -1.07 4.63
C GLY A 367 -18.08 0.41 4.31
N GLY A 368 -19.02 0.74 3.46
CA GLY A 368 -19.32 2.11 3.06
C GLY A 368 -18.59 2.53 1.78
N GLY A 369 -19.36 2.76 0.71
CA GLY A 369 -19.01 3.13 -0.66
C GLY A 369 -18.00 4.25 -0.86
N GLY A 370 -16.80 4.06 -0.41
CA GLY A 370 -15.64 4.90 -0.68
C GLY A 370 -14.69 4.19 -1.63
N GLY A 371 -14.43 4.78 -2.77
CA GLY A 371 -13.77 4.22 -3.92
C GLY A 371 -12.52 3.39 -3.62
N ARG A 372 -12.36 2.31 -4.36
CA ARG A 372 -11.16 1.46 -4.51
C ARG A 372 -9.95 2.28 -5.01
N GLY A 373 -9.60 3.34 -4.31
CA GLY A 373 -8.54 4.29 -4.67
C GLY A 373 -7.44 4.37 -3.63
N GLY A 374 -7.06 3.26 -3.04
CA GLY A 374 -6.01 3.18 -2.03
C GLY A 374 -4.91 2.23 -2.39
N GLY A 375 -4.67 1.98 -3.65
CA GLY A 375 -3.40 1.48 -4.11
C GLY A 375 -2.34 2.55 -3.93
N SER A 376 -1.10 2.14 -3.72
CA SER A 376 0.10 2.96 -3.77
C SER A 376 -0.13 4.17 -4.67
N ARG A 377 0.11 5.36 -4.18
CA ARG A 377 0.20 6.52 -5.06
C ARG A 377 1.34 6.21 -6.03
N ARG A 378 0.96 5.47 -7.11
CA ARG A 378 1.71 5.34 -8.34
C ARG A 378 3.18 4.96 -8.17
N GLY A 379 3.42 3.70 -7.95
CA GLY A 379 4.75 3.12 -8.03
C GLY A 379 5.48 3.01 -6.70
N ILE A 380 5.33 3.96 -5.78
CA ILE A 380 6.01 3.93 -4.48
C ILE A 380 5.06 3.44 -3.40
N PRO A 381 5.27 2.27 -2.79
CA PRO A 381 4.40 1.71 -1.77
C PRO A 381 4.56 2.44 -0.43
N PHE A 382 3.47 2.53 0.33
CA PHE A 382 3.52 3.03 1.72
C PHE A 382 3.95 1.96 2.72
N GLY A 383 3.68 0.68 2.41
CA GLY A 383 3.97 -0.43 3.30
C GLY A 383 2.97 -0.59 4.45
N ASP A 384 3.29 -1.55 5.32
CA ASP A 384 2.63 -1.81 6.59
C ASP A 384 3.41 -1.14 7.71
N ASN A 385 2.89 -0.05 8.23
CA ASN A 385 3.48 0.73 9.32
C ASN A 385 3.06 0.24 10.72
N SER A 386 2.52 -0.94 10.83
CA SER A 386 2.31 -1.61 12.13
C SER A 386 3.58 -2.29 12.65
N TRP A 387 4.58 -2.41 11.79
CA TRP A 387 5.91 -2.86 12.17
C TRP A 387 6.73 -1.70 12.71
N ASP A 388 7.22 -1.85 13.94
CA ASP A 388 8.02 -0.87 14.64
C ASP A 388 9.47 -1.34 14.78
N ALA A 389 10.40 -0.70 14.08
CA ALA A 389 11.83 -0.91 14.22
C ALA A 389 12.45 0.06 15.22
N LEU A 390 13.44 -0.40 15.93
CA LEU A 390 14.32 0.49 16.69
C LEU A 390 15.45 0.98 15.78
N PHE A 391 15.50 2.27 15.53
CA PHE A 391 16.60 2.95 14.84
C PHE A 391 16.74 4.36 15.39
N ASP A 392 17.93 4.94 15.27
CA ASP A 392 18.19 6.30 15.71
C ASP A 392 18.10 7.26 14.53
N SER A 393 17.63 8.48 14.80
CA SER A 393 17.60 9.56 13.81
C SER A 393 17.71 10.93 14.46
N GLY A 394 18.48 11.83 13.84
CA GLY A 394 18.53 13.24 14.11
C GLY A 394 18.16 14.05 12.85
N ALA A 395 17.64 15.25 13.01
CA ALA A 395 17.41 16.13 11.87
C ALA A 395 17.35 17.59 12.30
N GLU A 396 17.86 18.47 11.44
CA GLU A 396 17.84 19.91 11.63
C GLU A 396 17.30 20.63 10.38
N ILE A 397 16.52 21.69 10.61
CA ILE A 397 16.07 22.57 9.54
C ILE A 397 17.15 23.63 9.35
N VAL A 398 17.73 23.68 8.15
CA VAL A 398 18.80 24.61 7.75
C VAL A 398 18.26 25.65 6.78
N ASP A 399 19.07 26.66 6.47
CA ASP A 399 18.66 27.81 5.66
C ASP A 399 18.19 27.43 4.24
N ASP A 400 18.78 26.37 3.67
CA ASP A 400 18.47 25.90 2.33
C ASP A 400 17.70 24.57 2.29
N GLY A 401 17.15 24.10 3.43
CA GLY A 401 16.40 22.87 3.47
C GLY A 401 16.36 22.18 4.83
N PHE A 402 16.71 20.90 4.85
CA PHE A 402 16.92 20.16 6.09
C PHE A 402 18.01 19.11 5.93
N THR A 403 18.72 18.86 7.01
CA THR A 403 19.65 17.75 7.16
C THR A 403 19.04 16.67 8.04
N ALA A 404 19.43 15.42 7.84
CA ALA A 404 19.02 14.32 8.66
C ALA A 404 20.06 13.21 8.67
N GLU A 405 20.20 12.55 9.81
CA GLU A 405 21.04 11.38 10.00
C GLU A 405 20.22 10.22 10.53
N LEU A 406 20.57 9.02 10.10
CA LEU A 406 19.94 7.77 10.52
C LEU A 406 21.00 6.73 10.83
N ALA A 407 20.82 5.99 11.92
CA ALA A 407 21.53 4.74 12.21
C ALA A 407 20.51 3.60 12.24
N VAL A 408 20.57 2.74 11.22
CA VAL A 408 19.66 1.60 11.08
C VAL A 408 20.37 0.33 11.56
N PRO A 409 20.00 -0.23 12.74
CA PRO A 409 20.64 -1.44 13.24
C PRO A 409 20.33 -2.65 12.34
N VAL A 410 21.38 -3.34 11.86
CA VAL A 410 21.21 -4.56 11.04
C VAL A 410 20.39 -5.62 11.76
N LYS A 411 20.45 -5.68 13.09
CA LYS A 411 19.62 -6.58 13.92
C LYS A 411 18.13 -6.26 13.92
N SER A 412 17.72 -5.08 13.45
CA SER A 412 16.31 -4.72 13.23
C SER A 412 15.79 -5.26 11.90
N LEU A 413 16.67 -5.72 11.01
CA LEU A 413 16.36 -6.30 9.72
C LEU A 413 16.52 -7.82 9.76
N ARG A 414 15.72 -8.53 8.98
CA ARG A 414 15.94 -9.96 8.72
C ARG A 414 16.70 -10.09 7.42
N TYR A 415 17.81 -10.81 7.45
CA TYR A 415 18.68 -11.02 6.28
C TYR A 415 19.31 -12.42 6.28
N PRO A 416 19.69 -12.95 5.10
CA PRO A 416 20.35 -14.26 5.02
C PRO A 416 21.74 -14.19 5.67
N GLN A 417 22.03 -15.15 6.52
CA GLN A 417 23.36 -15.27 7.12
C GLN A 417 24.38 -15.67 6.02
N ARG A 418 25.54 -15.03 6.03
CA ARG A 418 26.67 -15.32 5.14
C ARG A 418 27.95 -15.48 5.94
N ASP A 419 28.94 -16.11 5.34
CA ASP A 419 30.29 -16.16 5.91
C ASP A 419 30.88 -14.75 6.03
N ARG A 420 31.76 -14.54 7.01
CA ARG A 420 32.24 -13.20 7.38
C ARG A 420 32.85 -12.40 6.23
N ASP A 421 33.56 -13.07 5.32
CA ASP A 421 34.28 -12.44 4.21
C ASP A 421 33.41 -12.35 2.92
N VAL A 422 32.19 -12.85 2.95
CA VAL A 422 31.26 -12.83 1.81
C VAL A 422 30.40 -11.57 1.88
N SER A 423 30.47 -10.76 0.82
CA SER A 423 29.65 -9.54 0.71
C SER A 423 28.17 -9.87 0.66
N HIS A 424 27.38 -9.09 1.38
CA HIS A 424 25.92 -9.01 1.25
C HIS A 424 25.55 -8.11 0.09
N GLN A 425 24.61 -8.56 -0.73
CA GLN A 425 24.00 -7.77 -1.76
C GLN A 425 22.50 -7.65 -1.48
N TRP A 426 22.02 -6.41 -1.32
CA TRP A 426 20.63 -6.09 -0.98
C TRP A 426 19.98 -5.26 -2.07
N GLY A 427 18.68 -5.39 -2.25
CA GLY A 427 17.90 -4.40 -2.99
C GLY A 427 17.86 -3.09 -2.22
N PHE A 428 18.03 -1.96 -2.92
CA PHE A 428 18.16 -0.65 -2.31
C PHE A 428 17.48 0.45 -3.11
N GLN A 429 16.78 1.36 -2.42
CA GLN A 429 16.17 2.52 -3.03
C GLN A 429 16.07 3.68 -2.05
N ILE A 430 16.23 4.89 -2.54
CA ILE A 430 15.96 6.12 -1.80
C ILE A 430 14.89 6.90 -2.54
N VAL A 431 13.92 7.41 -1.78
CA VAL A 431 12.83 8.23 -2.28
C VAL A 431 12.76 9.51 -1.47
N ARG A 432 12.91 10.66 -2.10
CA ARG A 432 12.60 11.97 -1.53
C ARG A 432 11.19 12.37 -1.93
N GLU A 433 10.33 12.63 -0.98
CA GLU A 433 8.98 13.14 -1.18
C GLU A 433 8.96 14.65 -0.97
N ILE A 434 8.70 15.44 -2.03
CA ILE A 434 8.61 16.90 -2.00
C ILE A 434 7.15 17.30 -2.16
N ARG A 435 6.41 17.32 -1.05
CA ARG A 435 4.94 17.53 -1.06
C ARG A 435 4.54 18.90 -1.55
N GLY A 436 5.39 19.91 -1.35
CA GLY A 436 5.17 21.26 -1.88
C GLY A 436 5.01 21.28 -3.40
N LYS A 437 5.76 20.42 -4.10
CA LYS A 437 5.78 20.30 -5.57
C LYS A 437 5.01 19.11 -6.12
N ASP A 438 4.39 18.26 -5.26
CA ASP A 438 3.79 16.97 -5.63
C ASP A 438 4.78 16.03 -6.32
N GLU A 439 6.04 16.10 -5.93
CA GLU A 439 7.16 15.40 -6.53
C GLU A 439 7.62 14.24 -5.64
N ASN A 440 7.95 13.12 -6.29
CA ASN A 440 8.71 12.04 -5.72
C ASN A 440 9.97 11.87 -6.57
N ALA A 441 11.12 12.16 -5.99
CA ALA A 441 12.42 11.92 -6.59
C ALA A 441 12.99 10.60 -6.08
N VAL A 442 13.58 9.80 -6.95
CA VAL A 442 14.11 8.47 -6.67
C VAL A 442 15.57 8.37 -7.14
N TRP A 443 16.38 7.64 -6.37
CA TRP A 443 17.77 7.38 -6.76
C TRP A 443 17.84 6.35 -7.90
N ALA A 444 17.24 5.17 -7.74
CA ALA A 444 17.10 4.21 -8.82
C ALA A 444 15.85 4.53 -9.63
N PRO A 445 15.93 4.75 -10.95
CA PRO A 445 14.78 5.12 -11.77
C PRO A 445 13.66 4.08 -11.71
N ILE A 446 12.41 4.55 -11.57
CA ILE A 446 11.21 3.71 -11.53
C ILE A 446 10.33 4.02 -12.72
N SER A 447 10.12 3.03 -13.59
CA SER A 447 9.21 3.13 -14.72
C SER A 447 7.77 2.77 -14.35
N ARG A 448 6.83 3.56 -14.86
CA ARG A 448 5.38 3.26 -14.81
C ARG A 448 4.97 2.13 -15.75
N GLY A 449 5.86 1.77 -16.68
CA GLY A 449 5.68 0.66 -17.62
C GLY A 449 5.94 -0.71 -17.00
N VAL A 450 6.60 -0.75 -15.84
CA VAL A 450 6.96 -1.98 -15.13
C VAL A 450 6.13 -2.07 -13.84
N ALA A 451 5.46 -3.18 -13.62
CA ALA A 451 4.75 -3.45 -12.38
C ALA A 451 5.73 -3.92 -11.29
N GLY A 452 5.43 -3.57 -10.05
CA GLY A 452 6.25 -3.94 -8.89
C GLY A 452 7.33 -2.88 -8.60
N PHE A 453 7.35 -2.43 -7.36
CA PHE A 453 8.35 -1.50 -6.85
C PHE A 453 9.68 -2.21 -6.57
N LEU A 454 9.61 -3.35 -5.90
CA LEU A 454 10.80 -4.10 -5.45
C LEU A 454 11.65 -4.61 -6.63
N THR A 455 11.01 -4.87 -7.76
CA THR A 455 11.70 -5.34 -8.97
C THR A 455 12.53 -4.25 -9.65
N GLN A 456 12.32 -2.99 -9.29
CA GLN A 456 12.98 -1.82 -9.88
C GLN A 456 13.95 -1.11 -8.92
N MET A 457 14.18 -1.67 -7.74
CA MET A 457 15.18 -1.17 -6.80
C MET A 457 16.59 -1.37 -7.36
N GLY A 458 17.50 -0.46 -7.04
CA GLY A 458 18.93 -0.62 -7.25
C GLY A 458 19.54 -1.66 -6.32
N LEU A 459 20.86 -1.73 -6.29
CA LEU A 459 21.61 -2.70 -5.49
C LEU A 459 22.56 -1.98 -4.52
N LEU A 460 22.62 -2.49 -3.29
CA LEU A 460 23.56 -2.13 -2.25
C LEU A 460 24.50 -3.32 -2.04
N ASP A 461 25.79 -3.11 -2.19
CA ASP A 461 26.83 -4.14 -2.12
C ASP A 461 27.97 -3.70 -1.18
N GLY A 462 28.88 -4.61 -0.90
CA GLY A 462 30.12 -4.35 -0.14
C GLY A 462 30.04 -4.63 1.35
N MET A 463 28.87 -4.89 1.91
CA MET A 463 28.72 -5.14 3.33
C MET A 463 29.23 -6.54 3.70
N THR A 464 30.23 -6.59 4.57
CA THR A 464 30.80 -7.85 5.10
C THR A 464 30.78 -7.83 6.62
N ASN A 465 30.90 -9.00 7.24
CA ASN A 465 31.01 -9.16 8.70
C ASN A 465 29.92 -8.43 9.48
N LEU A 466 28.65 -8.53 9.01
CA LEU A 466 27.50 -8.00 9.73
C LEU A 466 27.24 -8.78 11.01
N SER A 467 26.81 -8.11 12.05
CA SER A 467 26.52 -8.67 13.37
C SER A 467 25.41 -9.71 13.29
N THR A 468 25.71 -10.94 13.72
CA THR A 468 24.76 -12.04 13.82
C THR A 468 24.24 -12.19 15.25
N SER A 469 24.34 -11.14 16.08
CA SER A 469 23.91 -11.20 17.46
C SER A 469 22.43 -11.57 17.57
N ARG A 470 22.13 -12.51 18.46
CA ARG A 470 20.77 -12.90 18.78
C ARG A 470 20.12 -11.77 19.55
N ASN A 471 19.09 -11.17 18.99
CA ASN A 471 18.33 -10.12 19.64
C ASN A 471 17.36 -10.76 20.65
N LEU A 472 17.53 -10.45 21.93
CA LEU A 472 16.55 -10.79 22.97
C LEU A 472 15.92 -9.51 23.47
N GLU A 473 14.62 -9.38 23.27
CA GLU A 473 13.83 -8.27 23.77
C GLU A 473 12.85 -8.80 24.82
N ILE A 474 12.85 -8.16 25.98
CA ILE A 474 11.93 -8.44 27.08
C ILE A 474 11.16 -7.16 27.37
N MET A 475 9.85 -7.22 27.29
CA MET A 475 8.99 -6.05 27.41
C MET A 475 7.87 -6.31 28.43
N PRO A 476 8.13 -6.08 29.73
CA PRO A 476 7.07 -6.05 30.72
C PRO A 476 6.12 -4.89 30.48
N VAL A 477 4.85 -5.15 30.70
CA VAL A 477 3.75 -4.18 30.60
C VAL A 477 2.99 -4.19 31.92
N LEU A 478 2.77 -3.00 32.50
CA LEU A 478 1.94 -2.80 33.69
C LEU A 478 0.83 -1.85 33.31
N THR A 479 -0.40 -2.27 33.55
CA THR A 479 -1.60 -1.49 33.28
C THR A 479 -2.42 -1.36 34.55
N GLY A 480 -2.99 -0.19 34.76
CA GLY A 480 -4.00 0.04 35.81
C GLY A 480 -5.23 0.66 35.16
N ILE A 481 -6.36 -0.01 35.27
CA ILE A 481 -7.62 0.44 34.65
C ILE A 481 -8.68 0.57 35.76
N GLN A 482 -9.42 1.69 35.72
CA GLN A 482 -10.62 1.88 36.50
C GLN A 482 -11.80 2.11 35.58
N PHE A 483 -12.76 1.19 35.59
CA PHE A 483 -14.00 1.32 34.88
C PHE A 483 -15.11 1.91 35.73
N GLY A 484 -15.99 2.67 35.09
CA GLY A 484 -17.26 3.07 35.67
C GLY A 484 -18.36 2.97 34.61
N SER A 485 -19.54 2.56 35.00
CA SER A 485 -20.71 2.44 34.13
C SER A 485 -21.99 2.84 34.88
N ILE A 486 -23.06 3.09 34.13
CA ILE A 486 -24.38 3.21 34.70
C ILE A 486 -24.84 1.81 35.12
N ASP A 487 -25.33 1.72 36.36
CA ASP A 487 -26.10 0.58 36.84
C ASP A 487 -27.47 0.55 36.14
N SER A 488 -27.78 -0.56 35.48
CA SER A 488 -29.00 -0.71 34.66
C SER A 488 -30.29 -0.72 35.48
N SER A 489 -30.21 -0.95 36.78
CA SER A 489 -31.37 -1.01 37.68
C SER A 489 -31.63 0.32 38.37
N SER A 490 -30.59 1.03 38.84
CA SER A 490 -30.73 2.27 39.60
C SER A 490 -30.60 3.55 38.78
N GLY A 491 -29.89 3.48 37.64
CA GLY A 491 -29.56 4.67 36.87
C GLY A 491 -28.39 5.49 37.43
N ASP A 492 -27.77 5.02 38.49
CA ASP A 492 -26.62 5.71 39.06
C ASP A 492 -25.33 5.33 38.38
N PHE A 493 -24.40 6.29 38.29
CA PHE A 493 -23.07 6.02 37.73
C PHE A 493 -22.19 5.42 38.85
N VAL A 494 -21.76 4.17 38.66
CA VAL A 494 -20.93 3.41 39.60
C VAL A 494 -19.53 3.27 39.05
N ALA A 495 -18.52 3.71 39.82
CA ALA A 495 -17.11 3.45 39.50
C ALA A 495 -16.67 2.17 40.24
N LYS A 496 -16.06 1.25 39.49
CA LYS A 496 -15.42 0.04 40.04
C LYS A 496 -14.07 0.37 40.67
N ASP A 497 -13.56 -0.52 41.49
CA ASP A 497 -12.18 -0.41 42.00
C ASP A 497 -11.16 -0.50 40.84
N PRO A 498 -9.99 0.13 41.00
CA PRO A 498 -8.92 0.00 40.02
C PRO A 498 -8.41 -1.44 39.93
N GLU A 499 -8.32 -1.95 38.72
CA GLU A 499 -7.81 -3.29 38.43
C GLU A 499 -6.39 -3.16 37.85
N PRO A 500 -5.34 -3.53 38.60
CA PRO A 500 -3.98 -3.58 38.11
C PRO A 500 -3.74 -4.91 37.37
N GLU A 501 -3.17 -4.84 36.18
CA GLU A 501 -2.79 -6.00 35.36
C GLU A 501 -1.32 -5.93 34.99
N GLY A 502 -0.69 -7.08 34.86
CA GLY A 502 0.70 -7.21 34.43
C GLY A 502 0.88 -8.29 33.39
N GLY A 503 1.55 -7.95 32.31
CA GLY A 503 1.88 -8.85 31.24
C GLY A 503 3.35 -8.75 30.81
N VAL A 504 3.79 -9.69 30.00
CA VAL A 504 5.14 -9.69 29.44
C VAL A 504 5.15 -10.14 28.00
N ASN A 505 5.88 -9.41 27.17
CA ASN A 505 6.19 -9.84 25.80
C ASN A 505 7.67 -10.17 25.72
N LEU A 506 7.99 -11.26 25.05
CA LEU A 506 9.35 -11.73 24.79
C LEU A 506 9.53 -11.87 23.29
N LYS A 507 10.66 -11.37 22.77
CA LYS A 507 11.04 -11.56 21.38
C LYS A 507 12.47 -12.07 21.34
N TYR A 508 12.69 -13.16 20.62
CA TYR A 508 13.99 -13.80 20.51
C TYR A 508 14.32 -14.12 19.05
N GLY A 509 15.43 -13.57 18.57
CA GLY A 509 16.01 -13.93 17.29
C GLY A 509 16.64 -15.32 17.37
N ILE A 510 15.96 -16.36 16.89
CA ILE A 510 16.51 -17.72 16.79
C ILE A 510 17.73 -17.71 15.85
N THR A 511 17.57 -17.02 14.72
CA THR A 511 18.62 -16.73 13.74
C THR A 511 18.39 -15.30 13.21
N SER A 512 19.29 -14.78 12.38
CA SER A 512 19.10 -13.45 11.72
C SER A 512 17.82 -13.36 10.88
N ASN A 513 17.20 -14.45 10.54
CA ASN A 513 16.03 -14.52 9.65
C ASN A 513 14.81 -15.25 10.22
N LEU A 514 14.89 -15.75 11.46
CA LEU A 514 13.81 -16.44 12.16
C LEU A 514 13.65 -15.90 13.58
N THR A 515 12.44 -15.43 13.93
CA THR A 515 12.12 -14.82 15.21
C THR A 515 11.02 -15.62 15.92
N ALA A 516 11.17 -15.83 17.22
CA ALA A 516 10.12 -16.30 18.10
C ALA A 516 9.62 -15.15 18.96
N ASP A 517 8.31 -14.97 19.00
CA ASP A 517 7.61 -14.00 19.85
C ASP A 517 6.71 -14.77 20.82
N PHE A 518 6.67 -14.35 22.08
CA PHE A 518 5.80 -14.92 23.09
C PHE A 518 5.17 -13.80 23.90
N THR A 519 3.90 -13.96 24.25
CA THR A 519 3.19 -13.04 25.14
C THR A 519 2.46 -13.81 26.21
N TYR A 520 2.47 -13.29 27.41
CA TYR A 520 1.69 -13.80 28.54
C TYR A 520 0.89 -12.65 29.15
N ASN A 521 -0.40 -12.88 29.37
CA ASN A 521 -1.37 -11.88 29.81
C ASN A 521 -1.18 -10.54 29.08
N PRO A 522 -1.28 -10.57 27.73
CA PRO A 522 -1.04 -9.36 26.94
C PRO A 522 -2.10 -8.32 27.29
N ASP A 523 -1.66 -7.12 27.62
CA ASP A 523 -2.57 -6.01 27.81
C ASP A 523 -3.23 -5.63 26.48
N PHE A 524 -4.51 -5.86 26.40
CA PHE A 524 -5.39 -5.45 25.29
C PHE A 524 -6.19 -4.19 25.61
N SER A 525 -5.84 -3.44 26.66
CA SER A 525 -6.43 -2.13 26.90
C SER A 525 -6.27 -1.31 25.61
N GLN A 526 -7.40 -1.04 24.97
CA GLN A 526 -7.42 -0.36 23.66
C GLN A 526 -7.09 1.12 23.88
N ILE A 527 -5.81 1.44 23.92
CA ILE A 527 -5.33 2.83 23.93
C ILE A 527 -5.77 3.53 22.62
N GLU A 528 -5.92 2.78 21.55
CA GLU A 528 -6.49 3.24 20.29
C GLU A 528 -7.94 2.76 20.14
N SER A 529 -8.88 3.69 20.27
CA SER A 529 -10.30 3.40 20.01
C SER A 529 -10.53 3.13 18.52
N ASP A 530 -11.34 2.10 18.23
CA ASP A 530 -11.79 1.82 16.86
C ASP A 530 -12.43 3.07 16.22
N ARG A 531 -12.27 3.20 14.91
CA ARG A 531 -12.95 4.27 14.18
C ARG A 531 -14.44 3.96 14.11
N PRO A 532 -15.31 4.91 14.44
CA PRO A 532 -16.76 4.68 14.40
C PRO A 532 -17.20 4.41 12.97
N GLN A 533 -18.11 3.46 12.84
CA GLN A 533 -18.77 3.11 11.59
C GLN A 533 -20.27 3.38 11.72
N ILE A 534 -20.94 3.64 10.59
CA ILE A 534 -22.39 3.77 10.56
C ILE A 534 -22.97 2.36 10.63
N GLU A 535 -23.61 2.04 11.75
CA GLU A 535 -24.18 0.71 12.02
C GLU A 535 -25.59 0.54 11.47
N THR A 536 -26.24 1.65 11.13
CA THR A 536 -27.63 1.64 10.64
C THR A 536 -27.71 1.18 9.19
N ASN A 537 -28.74 0.37 8.88
CA ASN A 537 -29.05 -0.12 7.53
C ASN A 537 -27.90 -0.94 6.91
N GLN A 538 -27.27 -1.80 7.70
CA GLN A 538 -26.19 -2.68 7.23
C GLN A 538 -26.73 -4.06 6.85
N ARG A 539 -26.40 -4.52 5.64
CA ARG A 539 -26.74 -5.88 5.16
C ARG A 539 -25.82 -6.96 5.73
N PHE A 540 -24.57 -6.61 6.02
CA PHE A 540 -23.53 -7.54 6.43
C PHE A 540 -22.78 -7.01 7.64
N ALA A 541 -22.14 -7.91 8.40
CA ALA A 541 -21.29 -7.59 9.54
C ALA A 541 -20.20 -6.56 9.18
N LEU A 542 -19.95 -5.63 10.11
CA LEU A 542 -18.89 -4.65 10.01
C LEU A 542 -17.54 -5.31 10.29
N PHE A 543 -16.51 -4.81 9.62
CA PHE A 543 -15.13 -5.28 9.83
C PHE A 543 -14.36 -4.27 10.66
N TYR A 544 -13.74 -4.76 11.73
CA TYR A 544 -12.80 -4.00 12.54
C TYR A 544 -11.39 -4.58 12.37
N PRO A 545 -10.39 -3.77 12.05
CA PRO A 545 -9.02 -4.25 11.86
C PRO A 545 -8.38 -4.64 13.18
N GLU A 546 -7.33 -5.48 13.13
CA GLU A 546 -6.47 -5.74 14.28
C GLU A 546 -5.69 -4.48 14.66
N LEU A 547 -5.52 -4.24 15.95
CA LEU A 547 -4.78 -3.10 16.52
C LEU A 547 -3.72 -3.55 17.53
N ARG A 548 -3.74 -4.81 17.96
CA ARG A 548 -2.86 -5.34 19.01
C ARG A 548 -1.47 -5.68 18.45
N PRO A 549 -0.38 -5.12 19.01
CA PRO A 549 0.98 -5.24 18.48
C PRO A 549 1.45 -6.68 18.28
N PHE A 550 1.19 -7.58 19.24
CA PHE A 550 1.59 -8.99 19.13
C PHE A 550 1.02 -9.66 17.87
N PHE A 551 -0.22 -9.39 17.51
CA PHE A 551 -0.86 -9.98 16.32
C PHE A 551 -0.52 -9.24 15.02
N LEU A 552 -0.17 -7.96 15.10
CA LEU A 552 0.18 -7.15 13.94
C LEU A 552 1.57 -7.48 13.41
N GLU A 553 2.54 -7.69 14.30
CA GLU A 553 3.91 -7.98 13.90
C GLU A 553 3.99 -9.33 13.17
N GLY A 554 4.49 -9.33 11.92
CA GLY A 554 4.58 -10.52 11.08
C GLY A 554 3.24 -11.00 10.51
N ALA A 555 2.14 -10.25 10.71
CA ALA A 555 0.81 -10.58 10.20
C ALA A 555 0.77 -10.74 8.68
N GLU A 556 1.64 -10.03 7.96
CA GLU A 556 1.75 -10.11 6.51
C GLU A 556 2.10 -11.51 6.00
N ILE A 557 2.75 -12.35 6.83
CA ILE A 557 3.05 -13.74 6.49
C ILE A 557 1.77 -14.57 6.34
N PHE A 558 0.75 -14.30 7.18
CA PHE A 558 -0.53 -15.00 7.18
C PHE A 558 -1.54 -14.40 6.18
N ASN A 559 -1.21 -13.28 5.57
CA ASN A 559 -2.08 -12.64 4.58
C ASN A 559 -2.06 -13.40 3.25
N VAL A 560 -3.23 -13.83 2.80
CA VAL A 560 -3.45 -14.44 1.49
C VAL A 560 -4.39 -13.54 0.68
N PHE A 561 -4.05 -13.35 -0.60
CA PHE A 561 -4.91 -12.57 -1.48
C PHE A 561 -6.17 -13.37 -1.84
N GLY A 562 -7.36 -12.88 -1.49
CA GLY A 562 -8.62 -13.54 -1.77
C GLY A 562 -9.83 -12.64 -1.48
N PRO A 563 -11.06 -13.14 -1.69
CA PRO A 563 -12.29 -12.39 -1.47
C PRO A 563 -12.66 -12.23 0.01
N ILE A 564 -12.10 -13.05 0.89
CA ILE A 564 -12.31 -13.05 2.35
C ILE A 564 -11.00 -12.79 3.10
N ASN A 565 -11.07 -12.55 4.40
CA ASN A 565 -9.90 -12.57 5.27
C ASN A 565 -9.81 -13.97 5.90
N PHE A 566 -8.78 -14.72 5.53
CA PHE A 566 -8.60 -16.11 6.01
C PHE A 566 -8.10 -16.16 7.45
N VAL A 567 -7.38 -15.14 7.89
CA VAL A 567 -6.94 -14.96 9.28
C VAL A 567 -7.36 -13.58 9.74
N HIS A 568 -8.11 -13.52 10.83
CA HIS A 568 -8.58 -12.32 11.49
C HIS A 568 -8.42 -12.48 13.01
N THR A 569 -7.29 -12.10 13.51
CA THR A 569 -6.87 -12.38 14.90
C THR A 569 -7.75 -11.71 15.96
N ARG A 570 -8.58 -10.72 15.61
CA ARG A 570 -9.62 -10.18 16.54
C ARG A 570 -10.69 -11.19 16.96
N THR A 571 -10.77 -12.34 16.30
CA THR A 571 -11.59 -13.47 16.77
C THR A 571 -11.00 -14.16 17.99
N ILE A 572 -9.71 -13.94 18.30
CA ILE A 572 -9.07 -14.30 19.55
C ILE A 572 -9.25 -13.09 20.47
N VAL A 573 -10.23 -13.13 21.37
CA VAL A 573 -10.69 -11.93 22.09
C VAL A 573 -9.85 -11.67 23.32
N ASP A 574 -9.67 -12.69 24.16
CA ASP A 574 -8.97 -12.59 25.45
C ASP A 574 -7.96 -13.74 25.61
N PRO A 575 -6.76 -13.65 25.03
CA PRO A 575 -5.75 -14.69 25.18
C PRO A 575 -4.96 -14.52 26.49
N ASP A 576 -4.89 -15.56 27.31
CA ASP A 576 -3.93 -15.62 28.45
C ASP A 576 -2.50 -15.68 27.97
N TRP A 577 -2.26 -16.38 26.84
CA TRP A 577 -0.92 -16.50 26.26
C TRP A 577 -1.01 -16.60 24.73
N GLY A 578 0.09 -16.21 24.09
CA GLY A 578 0.29 -16.39 22.66
C GLY A 578 1.76 -16.66 22.33
N GLY A 579 2.00 -17.51 21.35
CA GLY A 579 3.33 -17.77 20.83
C GLY A 579 3.34 -17.71 19.31
N LYS A 580 4.41 -17.17 18.74
CA LYS A 580 4.52 -16.98 17.31
C LYS A 580 5.96 -17.22 16.85
N ILE A 581 6.16 -17.94 15.75
CA ILE A 581 7.43 -18.08 15.05
C ILE A 581 7.24 -17.60 13.62
N THR A 582 8.04 -16.63 13.21
CA THR A 582 7.96 -16.04 11.87
C THR A 582 9.34 -15.82 11.27
N GLY A 583 9.46 -16.03 9.96
CA GLY A 583 10.72 -15.75 9.28
C GLY A 583 10.84 -16.43 7.92
N LYS A 584 12.10 -16.55 7.46
CA LYS A 584 12.40 -17.13 6.15
C LYS A 584 13.57 -18.12 6.29
N VAL A 585 13.42 -19.33 5.77
CA VAL A 585 14.44 -20.38 5.75
C VAL A 585 14.70 -20.77 4.29
N GLY A 586 15.85 -20.39 3.76
CA GLY A 586 16.13 -20.46 2.33
C GLY A 586 15.07 -19.67 1.53
N ASN A 587 14.41 -20.32 0.57
CA ASN A 587 13.33 -19.72 -0.22
C ASN A 587 11.93 -19.87 0.41
N THR A 588 11.84 -20.43 1.63
CA THR A 588 10.55 -20.68 2.29
C THR A 588 10.31 -19.67 3.40
N THR A 589 9.27 -18.85 3.27
CA THR A 589 8.73 -18.04 4.36
C THR A 589 7.83 -18.91 5.21
N VAL A 590 8.04 -18.91 6.53
CA VAL A 590 7.27 -19.68 7.50
C VAL A 590 6.64 -18.78 8.54
N GLY A 591 5.44 -19.14 8.96
CA GLY A 591 4.72 -18.52 10.06
C GLY A 591 3.98 -19.59 10.85
N PHE A 592 4.13 -19.55 12.16
CA PHE A 592 3.34 -20.36 13.10
C PHE A 592 2.85 -19.46 14.21
N LEU A 593 1.57 -19.56 14.56
CA LEU A 593 0.95 -18.84 15.68
C LEU A 593 0.10 -19.81 16.47
N ALA A 594 0.23 -19.79 17.79
CA ALA A 594 -0.63 -20.49 18.72
C ALA A 594 -1.04 -19.54 19.85
N ALA A 595 -2.30 -19.58 20.23
CA ALA A 595 -2.84 -18.79 21.34
C ALA A 595 -4.05 -19.53 21.95
N ASN A 596 -4.36 -19.24 23.21
CA ASN A 596 -5.66 -19.56 23.77
C ASN A 596 -6.60 -18.33 23.69
N ASP A 597 -7.87 -18.53 23.97
CA ASP A 597 -8.90 -17.48 24.01
C ASP A 597 -9.88 -17.79 25.17
N ALA A 598 -9.74 -17.10 26.26
CA ALA A 598 -10.54 -17.29 27.46
C ALA A 598 -11.96 -16.68 27.33
N ALA A 599 -12.17 -15.72 26.44
CA ALA A 599 -13.44 -15.02 26.29
C ALA A 599 -14.64 -15.93 25.92
N VAL A 600 -14.39 -17.09 25.32
CA VAL A 600 -15.46 -18.06 24.99
C VAL A 600 -16.03 -18.77 26.23
N GLY A 601 -15.26 -18.82 27.31
CA GLY A 601 -15.66 -19.36 28.62
C GLY A 601 -16.18 -18.32 29.62
N ASP A 602 -16.15 -17.04 29.26
CA ASP A 602 -16.72 -15.96 30.07
C ASP A 602 -18.24 -15.90 29.85
N LEU A 603 -18.94 -16.83 30.52
CA LEU A 603 -20.38 -17.04 30.41
C LEU A 603 -21.10 -16.50 31.67
N ASP A 604 -22.30 -16.00 31.49
CA ASP A 604 -23.11 -15.40 32.56
C ASP A 604 -23.44 -16.34 33.74
N SER A 605 -23.29 -17.66 33.54
CA SER A 605 -23.60 -18.66 34.56
C SER A 605 -22.51 -19.73 34.67
N SER A 606 -22.05 -19.98 35.88
CA SER A 606 -21.13 -21.10 36.15
C SER A 606 -21.72 -22.50 35.89
N LEU A 607 -23.04 -22.59 35.65
CA LEU A 607 -23.73 -23.84 35.27
C LEU A 607 -23.72 -24.05 33.75
N SER A 608 -23.28 -23.05 32.96
CA SER A 608 -23.20 -23.18 31.50
C SER A 608 -22.05 -24.10 31.11
N THR A 609 -22.29 -24.97 30.13
CA THR A 609 -21.24 -25.84 29.56
C THR A 609 -20.13 -24.99 28.98
N GLY A 610 -18.89 -25.19 29.45
CA GLY A 610 -17.71 -24.41 29.00
C GLY A 610 -17.40 -23.17 29.83
N PHE A 611 -18.13 -22.96 30.96
CA PHE A 611 -17.77 -21.86 31.89
C PHE A 611 -16.34 -22.03 32.42
N GLY A 612 -15.52 -21.00 32.24
CA GLY A 612 -14.11 -20.97 32.63
C GLY A 612 -13.17 -21.78 31.70
N ASP A 613 -13.69 -22.41 30.61
CA ASP A 613 -12.85 -23.05 29.60
C ASP A 613 -12.35 -22.02 28.56
N SER A 614 -11.24 -22.35 27.88
CA SER A 614 -10.68 -21.52 26.82
C SER A 614 -10.58 -22.25 25.48
N ALA A 615 -10.71 -21.54 24.36
CA ALA A 615 -10.45 -22.10 23.04
C ALA A 615 -8.95 -22.09 22.72
N ASN A 616 -8.49 -23.14 22.03
CA ASN A 616 -7.13 -23.19 21.51
C ASN A 616 -7.12 -22.85 20.02
N VAL A 617 -6.23 -21.94 19.62
CA VAL A 617 -6.09 -21.48 18.23
C VAL A 617 -4.68 -21.80 17.74
N ILE A 618 -4.59 -22.42 16.57
CA ILE A 618 -3.30 -22.71 15.90
C ILE A 618 -3.41 -22.25 14.44
N ILE A 619 -2.41 -21.55 13.95
CA ILE A 619 -2.27 -21.10 12.56
C ILE A 619 -0.89 -21.44 12.08
N GLY A 620 -0.78 -22.19 10.99
CA GLY A 620 0.46 -22.53 10.32
C GLY A 620 0.49 -22.07 8.87
N ARG A 621 1.56 -21.44 8.43
CA ARG A 621 1.75 -20.95 7.07
C ARG A 621 3.13 -21.31 6.54
N ALA A 622 3.21 -21.77 5.30
CA ALA A 622 4.45 -21.92 4.55
C ALA A 622 4.26 -21.38 3.13
N ARG A 623 5.21 -20.57 2.66
CA ARG A 623 5.21 -19.98 1.32
C ARG A 623 6.60 -20.17 0.70
N TYR A 624 6.66 -20.83 -0.43
CA TYR A 624 7.88 -21.06 -1.19
C TYR A 624 7.99 -20.06 -2.34
N ASP A 625 9.04 -19.26 -2.34
CA ASP A 625 9.33 -18.26 -3.36
C ASP A 625 9.99 -18.93 -4.57
N LEU A 626 9.41 -18.73 -5.76
CA LEU A 626 9.84 -19.35 -7.02
C LEU A 626 10.80 -18.42 -7.80
N TYR A 627 10.29 -17.24 -8.16
CA TYR A 627 11.03 -16.18 -8.85
C TYR A 627 10.33 -14.84 -8.58
N SER A 628 10.92 -13.72 -9.03
CA SER A 628 10.44 -12.36 -8.78
C SER A 628 8.92 -12.24 -8.57
N GLU A 629 8.49 -11.87 -7.37
CA GLU A 629 7.08 -11.73 -6.96
C GLU A 629 6.18 -12.98 -7.17
N SER A 630 6.78 -14.15 -7.39
CA SER A 630 6.06 -15.40 -7.65
C SER A 630 6.27 -16.40 -6.52
N HIS A 631 5.20 -17.05 -6.11
CA HIS A 631 5.24 -18.02 -5.01
C HIS A 631 4.11 -19.03 -5.11
N ILE A 632 4.28 -20.13 -4.38
CA ILE A 632 3.23 -21.07 -3.98
C ILE A 632 3.22 -21.16 -2.46
N GLY A 633 2.07 -21.45 -1.88
CA GLY A 633 1.97 -21.52 -0.42
C GLY A 633 0.82 -22.40 0.06
N GLY A 634 0.87 -22.75 1.34
CA GLY A 634 -0.18 -23.44 2.05
C GLY A 634 -0.37 -22.89 3.45
N MET A 635 -1.60 -22.93 3.97
CA MET A 635 -1.95 -22.51 5.32
C MET A 635 -2.93 -23.49 5.93
N VAL A 636 -2.76 -23.72 7.22
CA VAL A 636 -3.71 -24.45 8.04
C VAL A 636 -4.12 -23.60 9.23
N THR A 637 -5.38 -23.65 9.61
CA THR A 637 -5.86 -23.08 10.86
C THR A 637 -6.71 -24.11 11.61
N ASN A 638 -6.65 -24.06 12.93
CA ASN A 638 -7.47 -24.86 13.81
C ASN A 638 -7.88 -24.04 15.02
N ARG A 639 -9.16 -24.03 15.37
CA ARG A 639 -9.70 -23.51 16.61
C ARG A 639 -10.55 -24.59 17.24
N GLU A 640 -10.26 -24.93 18.49
CA GLU A 640 -10.96 -25.94 19.25
C GLU A 640 -11.49 -25.35 20.54
N PHE A 641 -12.75 -25.64 20.85
CA PHE A 641 -13.40 -25.28 22.10
C PHE A 641 -14.35 -26.42 22.50
N LEU A 642 -14.04 -27.09 23.60
CA LEU A 642 -14.73 -28.32 24.03
C LEU A 642 -14.79 -29.35 22.88
N ASP A 643 -15.99 -29.83 22.52
CA ASP A 643 -16.21 -30.77 21.42
C ASP A 643 -16.38 -30.10 20.04
N SER A 644 -16.35 -28.75 19.98
CA SER A 644 -16.44 -28.01 18.70
C SER A 644 -15.05 -27.75 18.11
N HIS A 645 -14.99 -27.66 16.79
CA HIS A 645 -13.79 -27.25 16.10
C HIS A 645 -14.07 -26.49 14.79
N SER A 646 -13.16 -25.64 14.41
CA SER A 646 -13.15 -24.95 13.12
C SER A 646 -11.78 -25.09 12.49
N ARG A 647 -11.67 -25.87 11.43
CA ARG A 647 -10.46 -26.20 10.72
C ARG A 647 -10.49 -25.66 9.30
N MET A 648 -9.35 -25.17 8.81
CA MET A 648 -9.22 -24.73 7.43
C MET A 648 -7.88 -25.18 6.86
N MET A 649 -7.90 -25.69 5.63
CA MET A 649 -6.74 -25.94 4.80
C MET A 649 -6.80 -25.05 3.56
N LEU A 650 -5.71 -24.39 3.22
CA LEU A 650 -5.61 -23.45 2.12
C LEU A 650 -4.34 -23.69 1.32
N ALA A 651 -4.47 -23.67 -0.01
CA ALA A 651 -3.36 -23.57 -0.94
C ALA A 651 -3.51 -22.31 -1.80
N ASP A 652 -2.43 -21.61 -2.03
CA ASP A 652 -2.41 -20.40 -2.86
C ASP A 652 -1.17 -20.33 -3.74
N GLY A 653 -1.26 -19.53 -4.78
CA GLY A 653 -0.15 -19.23 -5.65
C GLY A 653 -0.31 -17.89 -6.35
N ARG A 654 0.82 -17.29 -6.65
CA ARG A 654 0.92 -16.09 -7.46
C ARG A 654 2.07 -16.24 -8.44
N PHE A 655 1.81 -15.92 -9.71
CA PHE A 655 2.79 -16.02 -10.78
C PHE A 655 2.85 -14.70 -11.54
N ARG A 656 4.04 -14.14 -11.62
CA ARG A 656 4.32 -12.97 -12.44
C ARG A 656 4.60 -13.42 -13.87
N LEU A 657 3.89 -12.83 -14.84
CA LEU A 657 4.05 -13.07 -16.25
C LEU A 657 4.62 -11.81 -16.89
N GLY A 658 5.93 -11.83 -17.19
CA GLY A 658 6.63 -10.66 -17.73
C GLY A 658 6.65 -9.48 -16.75
N GLN A 659 6.62 -8.25 -17.29
CA GLN A 659 6.84 -7.04 -16.50
C GLN A 659 5.56 -6.43 -15.91
N THR A 660 4.38 -6.77 -16.41
CA THR A 660 3.13 -6.05 -16.08
C THR A 660 2.00 -6.93 -15.59
N GLN A 661 2.12 -8.25 -15.70
CA GLN A 661 1.00 -9.17 -15.54
C GLN A 661 1.22 -10.11 -14.35
N ASN A 662 0.14 -10.47 -13.67
CA ASN A 662 0.13 -11.44 -12.59
C ASN A 662 -1.13 -12.31 -12.66
N ILE A 663 -0.98 -13.61 -12.39
CA ILE A 663 -2.07 -14.55 -12.15
C ILE A 663 -1.97 -15.03 -10.70
N GLY A 664 -3.10 -15.14 -10.02
CA GLY A 664 -3.18 -15.68 -8.67
C GLY A 664 -4.33 -16.65 -8.55
N PHE A 665 -4.17 -17.63 -7.65
CA PHE A 665 -5.24 -18.54 -7.27
C PHE A 665 -5.21 -18.81 -5.77
N VAL A 666 -6.37 -19.19 -5.22
CA VAL A 666 -6.55 -19.69 -3.86
C VAL A 666 -7.57 -20.82 -3.88
N ALA A 667 -7.24 -21.93 -3.24
CA ALA A 667 -8.14 -23.05 -3.01
C ALA A 667 -8.21 -23.34 -1.50
N VAL A 668 -9.41 -23.48 -0.96
CA VAL A 668 -9.66 -23.65 0.49
C VAL A 668 -10.67 -24.72 0.73
N GLN A 669 -10.43 -25.50 1.77
CA GLN A 669 -11.39 -26.40 2.36
C GLN A 669 -11.53 -26.08 3.85
N THR A 670 -12.77 -26.05 4.36
CA THR A 670 -13.09 -25.89 5.78
C THR A 670 -13.87 -27.08 6.29
N GLU A 671 -13.62 -27.44 7.54
CA GLU A 671 -14.37 -28.41 8.33
C GLU A 671 -14.75 -27.73 9.63
N HIS A 672 -16.03 -27.72 9.95
CA HIS A 672 -16.56 -27.08 11.15
C HIS A 672 -17.52 -28.03 11.86
N ARG A 673 -17.37 -28.10 13.18
CA ARG A 673 -18.28 -28.84 14.08
C ARG A 673 -18.73 -27.91 15.19
N ASP A 674 -20.02 -27.71 15.31
CA ASP A 674 -20.64 -26.94 16.38
C ASP A 674 -20.73 -27.75 17.70
N LEU A 675 -21.00 -27.08 18.82
CA LEU A 675 -21.11 -27.72 20.14
C LEU A 675 -22.23 -28.76 20.21
N ASP A 676 -23.29 -28.61 19.41
CA ASP A 676 -24.37 -29.57 19.30
C ASP A 676 -24.03 -30.80 18.42
N GLY A 677 -22.80 -30.83 17.89
CA GLY A 677 -22.29 -31.90 17.04
C GLY A 677 -22.63 -31.75 15.54
N ALA A 678 -23.27 -30.69 15.12
CA ALA A 678 -23.55 -30.43 13.72
C ALA A 678 -22.23 -30.19 12.95
N GLU A 679 -22.04 -30.94 11.85
CA GLU A 679 -20.84 -30.86 11.04
C GLU A 679 -21.13 -30.18 9.69
N SER A 680 -20.21 -29.34 9.22
CA SER A 680 -20.26 -28.74 7.89
C SER A 680 -18.89 -28.75 7.24
N VAL A 681 -18.86 -29.00 5.93
CA VAL A 681 -17.64 -28.95 5.10
C VAL A 681 -17.87 -27.93 3.99
N GLY A 682 -17.03 -26.94 3.96
CA GLY A 682 -17.10 -25.86 2.98
C GLY A 682 -15.89 -25.82 2.07
N GLU A 683 -16.07 -25.29 0.88
CA GLU A 683 -15.00 -25.09 -0.09
C GLU A 683 -15.00 -23.68 -0.69
N MET A 684 -13.83 -23.22 -1.08
CA MET A 684 -13.67 -21.99 -1.82
C MET A 684 -12.59 -22.15 -2.89
N PHE A 685 -12.82 -21.55 -4.05
CA PHE A 685 -11.82 -21.40 -5.09
C PHE A 685 -11.86 -19.97 -5.64
N ASP A 686 -10.70 -19.31 -5.75
CA ASP A 686 -10.51 -17.98 -6.35
C ASP A 686 -9.43 -18.07 -7.41
N MET A 687 -9.65 -17.40 -8.53
CA MET A 687 -8.65 -17.18 -9.57
C MET A 687 -8.72 -15.74 -10.03
N ASN A 688 -7.58 -15.08 -10.18
CA ASN A 688 -7.53 -13.70 -10.62
C ASN A 688 -6.36 -13.44 -11.56
N TYR A 689 -6.58 -12.47 -12.46
CA TYR A 689 -5.60 -11.93 -13.39
C TYR A 689 -5.49 -10.43 -13.21
N ARG A 690 -4.27 -9.90 -13.26
CA ARG A 690 -3.98 -8.47 -13.23
C ARG A 690 -2.99 -8.09 -14.32
N LEU A 691 -3.26 -6.96 -14.97
CA LEU A 691 -2.32 -6.25 -15.81
C LEU A 691 -2.20 -4.82 -15.25
N ASN A 692 -0.99 -4.41 -14.93
CA ASN A 692 -0.66 -3.08 -14.44
C ASN A 692 0.39 -2.47 -15.38
N GLY A 693 -0.03 -1.90 -16.49
CA GLY A 693 0.83 -1.22 -17.45
C GLY A 693 0.79 0.31 -17.29
N ARG A 694 1.60 1.03 -18.06
CA ARG A 694 1.62 2.51 -18.07
C ARG A 694 0.22 3.08 -18.38
N HIS A 695 -0.44 2.55 -19.40
CA HIS A 695 -1.76 3.01 -19.86
C HIS A 695 -2.89 2.09 -19.39
N TRP A 696 -2.76 0.79 -19.58
CA TRP A 696 -3.79 -0.18 -19.28
C TRP A 696 -3.68 -0.73 -17.87
N ASN A 697 -4.82 -0.78 -17.17
CA ASN A 697 -4.98 -1.48 -15.90
C ASN A 697 -6.18 -2.41 -16.03
N VAL A 698 -5.94 -3.70 -15.90
CA VAL A 698 -6.99 -4.72 -15.99
C VAL A 698 -6.93 -5.57 -14.73
N PHE A 699 -8.08 -5.83 -14.18
CA PHE A 699 -8.29 -6.83 -13.14
C PHE A 699 -9.49 -7.67 -13.52
N THR A 700 -9.33 -8.99 -13.56
CA THR A 700 -10.42 -9.94 -13.71
C THR A 700 -10.24 -11.04 -12.67
N GLY A 701 -11.33 -11.37 -11.97
CA GLY A 701 -11.33 -12.43 -10.97
C GLY A 701 -12.64 -13.19 -11.00
N ALA A 702 -12.55 -14.47 -10.70
CA ALA A 702 -13.71 -15.34 -10.51
C ALA A 702 -13.50 -16.16 -9.24
N TYR A 703 -14.53 -16.26 -8.39
CA TYR A 703 -14.49 -17.11 -7.22
C TYR A 703 -15.82 -17.81 -6.96
N ARG A 704 -15.69 -18.95 -6.31
CA ARG A 704 -16.80 -19.72 -5.75
C ARG A 704 -16.59 -19.89 -4.25
N LEU A 705 -17.63 -19.72 -3.46
CA LEU A 705 -17.63 -19.88 -2.01
C LEU A 705 -18.90 -20.61 -1.60
N SER A 706 -18.76 -21.84 -1.11
CA SER A 706 -19.90 -22.72 -0.82
C SER A 706 -20.80 -22.17 0.29
N PRO A 707 -22.08 -22.59 0.35
CA PRO A 707 -23.00 -22.21 1.43
C PRO A 707 -22.51 -22.61 2.82
N ASP A 708 -21.89 -23.79 2.91
CA ASP A 708 -21.43 -24.40 4.16
C ASP A 708 -20.03 -23.96 4.59
N PHE A 709 -19.46 -22.97 3.91
CA PHE A 709 -18.14 -22.45 4.26
C PHE A 709 -18.20 -21.66 5.58
N LYS A 710 -17.49 -22.14 6.58
CA LYS A 710 -17.41 -21.51 7.91
C LYS A 710 -15.97 -21.52 8.42
N THR A 711 -15.51 -20.45 9.03
CA THR A 711 -14.20 -20.35 9.68
C THR A 711 -14.27 -19.36 10.85
N ASP A 712 -13.88 -19.81 12.04
CA ASP A 712 -13.91 -18.98 13.26
C ASP A 712 -12.62 -18.17 13.44
N VAL A 713 -11.55 -18.48 12.69
CA VAL A 713 -10.28 -17.73 12.70
C VAL A 713 -10.26 -16.65 11.63
N GLY A 714 -11.16 -16.73 10.65
CA GLY A 714 -11.27 -15.78 9.55
C GLY A 714 -12.43 -14.80 9.70
N PHE A 715 -12.60 -13.93 8.69
CA PHE A 715 -13.75 -13.04 8.58
C PHE A 715 -14.42 -13.20 7.22
N VAL A 716 -15.63 -13.76 7.23
CA VAL A 716 -16.45 -14.02 6.06
C VAL A 716 -17.74 -13.21 6.16
N ARG A 717 -17.97 -12.30 5.21
CA ARG A 717 -19.20 -11.48 5.19
C ARG A 717 -20.41 -12.20 4.65
N ARG A 718 -20.20 -13.08 3.70
CA ARG A 718 -21.26 -13.77 2.97
C ARG A 718 -20.71 -15.03 2.35
N VAL A 719 -21.45 -16.11 2.46
CA VAL A 719 -21.26 -17.39 1.80
C VAL A 719 -22.25 -17.55 0.64
N ASP A 720 -22.31 -18.70 0.01
CA ASP A 720 -23.22 -19.01 -1.10
C ASP A 720 -23.02 -18.04 -2.28
N GLN A 721 -21.78 -18.00 -2.81
CA GLN A 721 -21.42 -17.06 -3.86
C GLN A 721 -20.67 -17.75 -5.01
N GLN A 722 -21.06 -17.41 -6.22
CA GLN A 722 -20.31 -17.63 -7.46
C GLN A 722 -20.16 -16.28 -8.15
N ARG A 723 -18.98 -15.71 -8.16
CA ARG A 723 -18.80 -14.33 -8.60
C ARG A 723 -17.72 -14.18 -9.67
N ILE A 724 -18.05 -13.36 -10.67
CA ILE A 724 -17.10 -12.84 -11.64
C ILE A 724 -17.03 -11.32 -11.47
N VAL A 725 -15.85 -10.75 -11.51
CA VAL A 725 -15.62 -9.31 -11.48
C VAL A 725 -14.52 -8.94 -12.46
N SER A 726 -14.75 -7.90 -13.26
CA SER A 726 -13.76 -7.34 -14.18
C SER A 726 -13.70 -5.83 -14.01
N GLN A 727 -12.52 -5.28 -14.08
CA GLN A 727 -12.27 -3.85 -14.10
C GLN A 727 -11.24 -3.55 -15.17
N ILE A 728 -11.56 -2.65 -16.08
CA ILE A 728 -10.69 -2.23 -17.17
C ILE A 728 -10.58 -0.72 -17.09
N GLY A 729 -9.36 -0.20 -17.08
CA GLY A 729 -9.10 1.23 -17.05
C GLY A 729 -8.00 1.60 -18.03
N TYR A 730 -8.13 2.76 -18.63
CA TYR A 730 -7.10 3.38 -19.45
C TYR A 730 -6.66 4.69 -18.82
N ARG A 731 -5.36 4.99 -18.84
CA ARG A 731 -4.77 6.17 -18.23
C ARG A 731 -3.97 6.96 -19.24
N PHE A 732 -4.33 8.24 -19.37
CA PHE A 732 -3.60 9.24 -20.12
C PHE A 732 -2.63 9.97 -19.18
N TRP A 733 -1.46 10.34 -19.69
CA TRP A 733 -0.41 11.04 -18.97
C TRP A 733 -0.04 12.34 -19.70
N PRO A 734 -0.84 13.41 -19.61
CA PRO A 734 -0.48 14.69 -20.21
C PRO A 734 0.70 15.36 -19.53
N GLU A 735 0.91 15.06 -18.21
CA GLU A 735 2.04 15.55 -17.40
C GLU A 735 2.15 17.09 -17.33
N THR A 736 1.05 17.79 -17.58
CA THR A 736 0.91 19.24 -17.50
C THR A 736 0.20 19.64 -16.20
N THR A 737 -0.76 20.57 -16.20
CA THR A 737 -1.63 20.87 -15.05
C THR A 737 -2.40 19.63 -14.60
N ILE A 738 -2.82 18.78 -15.54
CA ILE A 738 -3.35 17.46 -15.29
C ILE A 738 -2.19 16.45 -15.39
N THR A 739 -1.77 15.89 -14.25
CA THR A 739 -0.72 14.88 -14.22
C THR A 739 -1.16 13.62 -14.96
N ASN A 740 -2.38 13.17 -14.73
CA ASN A 740 -3.02 12.08 -15.47
C ASN A 740 -4.53 12.07 -15.27
N TRP A 741 -5.23 11.46 -16.22
CA TRP A 741 -6.64 11.18 -16.14
C TRP A 741 -6.96 9.88 -16.88
N GLY A 742 -8.14 9.34 -16.66
CA GLY A 742 -8.58 8.19 -17.43
C GLY A 742 -9.89 7.59 -16.98
N PRO A 743 -10.64 7.01 -17.93
CA PRO A 743 -11.85 6.25 -17.65
C PRO A 743 -11.52 4.85 -17.14
N SER A 744 -12.41 4.30 -16.33
CA SER A 744 -12.42 2.89 -15.96
C SER A 744 -13.84 2.37 -15.90
N VAL A 745 -14.02 1.14 -16.38
CA VAL A 745 -15.30 0.41 -16.31
C VAL A 745 -15.11 -0.77 -15.36
N SER A 746 -16.04 -0.94 -14.45
CA SER A 746 -16.08 -2.10 -13.55
C SER A 746 -17.42 -2.82 -13.74
N TYR A 747 -17.34 -4.11 -13.98
CA TYR A 747 -18.48 -5.01 -14.09
C TYR A 747 -18.32 -6.16 -13.13
N GLY A 748 -19.39 -6.54 -12.42
CA GLY A 748 -19.39 -7.66 -11.50
C GLY A 748 -20.76 -8.34 -11.50
N ARG A 749 -20.75 -9.66 -11.35
CA ARG A 749 -21.95 -10.48 -11.30
C ARG A 749 -21.77 -11.59 -10.29
N ASN A 750 -22.80 -11.85 -9.48
CA ASN A 750 -22.76 -12.79 -8.38
C ASN A 750 -24.05 -13.63 -8.34
N TRP A 751 -23.89 -14.94 -8.32
CA TRP A 751 -24.96 -15.94 -8.22
C TRP A 751 -24.83 -16.73 -6.91
N SER A 752 -25.92 -17.27 -6.41
CA SER A 752 -25.89 -18.34 -5.41
C SER A 752 -25.46 -19.68 -6.05
N TYR A 753 -25.18 -20.70 -5.24
CA TYR A 753 -24.93 -22.06 -5.73
C TYR A 753 -26.19 -22.71 -6.37
N ALA A 754 -27.39 -22.15 -6.13
CA ALA A 754 -28.62 -22.51 -6.84
C ALA A 754 -28.81 -21.73 -8.15
N ASP A 755 -27.74 -21.10 -8.69
CA ASP A 755 -27.71 -20.29 -9.92
C ASP A 755 -28.71 -19.10 -9.93
N VAL A 756 -29.13 -18.64 -8.76
CA VAL A 756 -29.98 -17.46 -8.64
C VAL A 756 -29.09 -16.22 -8.64
N LEU A 757 -29.32 -15.31 -9.60
CA LEU A 757 -28.61 -14.03 -9.66
C LEU A 757 -28.95 -13.18 -8.42
N GLN A 758 -27.91 -12.90 -7.63
CA GLN A 758 -28.01 -12.18 -6.37
C GLN A 758 -27.64 -10.70 -6.51
N ASP A 759 -26.56 -10.43 -7.21
CA ASP A 759 -26.07 -9.06 -7.39
C ASP A 759 -25.48 -8.90 -8.79
N GLU A 760 -25.68 -7.75 -9.40
CA GLU A 760 -25.00 -7.32 -10.61
C GLU A 760 -24.61 -5.87 -10.46
N ASN A 761 -23.42 -5.48 -10.87
CA ASN A 761 -22.96 -4.10 -10.81
C ASN A 761 -22.20 -3.70 -12.07
N LEU A 762 -22.55 -2.54 -12.60
CA LEU A 762 -21.82 -1.86 -13.68
C LEU A 762 -21.50 -0.44 -13.22
N SER A 763 -20.26 -0.04 -13.31
CA SER A 763 -19.90 1.36 -13.04
C SER A 763 -18.86 1.89 -14.00
N VAL A 764 -19.03 3.14 -14.38
CA VAL A 764 -18.05 3.92 -15.17
C VAL A 764 -17.50 5.02 -14.28
N THR A 765 -16.19 5.09 -14.19
CA THR A 765 -15.49 6.06 -13.34
C THR A 765 -14.49 6.84 -14.17
N LEU A 766 -14.51 8.17 -14.06
CA LEU A 766 -13.47 9.06 -14.54
C LEU A 766 -12.58 9.45 -13.37
N ASN A 767 -11.29 9.15 -13.48
CA ASN A 767 -10.29 9.52 -12.49
C ASN A 767 -9.41 10.64 -13.04
N THR A 768 -9.11 11.64 -12.21
CA THR A 768 -8.24 12.76 -12.58
C THR A 768 -7.32 13.12 -11.44
N THR A 769 -6.07 13.36 -11.75
CA THR A 769 -5.10 13.90 -10.82
C THR A 769 -4.45 15.12 -11.43
N PHE A 770 -4.47 16.20 -10.69
CA PHE A 770 -3.85 17.46 -11.03
C PHE A 770 -2.53 17.61 -10.27
N ARG A 771 -1.68 18.53 -10.70
CA ARG A 771 -0.52 18.98 -9.91
C ARG A 771 -0.96 19.54 -8.56
N ASN A 772 -0.02 19.75 -7.66
CA ASN A 772 -0.22 20.34 -6.34
C ASN A 772 -1.13 19.50 -5.42
N ASN A 773 -1.05 18.16 -5.53
CA ASN A 773 -1.77 17.23 -4.65
C ASN A 773 -3.31 17.38 -4.69
N ILE A 774 -3.88 17.65 -5.86
CA ILE A 774 -5.31 17.66 -6.10
C ILE A 774 -5.72 16.40 -6.85
N SER A 775 -6.77 15.71 -6.39
CA SER A 775 -7.33 14.55 -7.06
C SER A 775 -8.85 14.55 -6.99
N ALA A 776 -9.50 14.09 -8.06
CA ALA A 776 -10.93 13.93 -8.12
C ALA A 776 -11.30 12.67 -8.92
N ASN A 777 -12.43 12.05 -8.56
CA ASN A 777 -13.08 11.08 -9.42
C ASN A 777 -14.60 11.21 -9.35
N VAL A 778 -15.25 10.89 -10.47
CA VAL A 778 -16.69 10.80 -10.60
C VAL A 778 -17.03 9.42 -11.12
N SER A 779 -18.02 8.77 -10.52
CA SER A 779 -18.47 7.43 -10.91
C SER A 779 -19.99 7.41 -11.03
N VAL A 780 -20.48 6.85 -12.11
CA VAL A 780 -21.90 6.52 -12.31
C VAL A 780 -22.02 5.01 -12.26
N GLY A 781 -22.97 4.50 -11.50
CA GLY A 781 -23.22 3.07 -11.31
C GLY A 781 -24.67 2.70 -11.54
N GLN A 782 -24.87 1.55 -12.16
CA GLN A 782 -26.12 0.82 -12.28
C GLN A 782 -25.93 -0.53 -11.61
N ASP A 783 -26.63 -0.76 -10.54
CA ASP A 783 -26.51 -1.97 -9.74
C ASP A 783 -27.86 -2.69 -9.67
N MET A 784 -27.83 -4.02 -9.61
CA MET A 784 -28.98 -4.86 -9.24
C MET A 784 -28.62 -5.61 -7.96
N GLU A 785 -29.54 -5.67 -7.03
CA GLU A 785 -29.38 -6.37 -5.77
C GLU A 785 -30.65 -7.18 -5.44
N ARG A 786 -30.47 -8.43 -5.01
CA ARG A 786 -31.55 -9.26 -4.50
C ARG A 786 -31.44 -9.38 -2.97
N PHE A 787 -32.52 -9.04 -2.29
CA PHE A 787 -32.63 -9.15 -0.85
C PHE A 787 -34.00 -9.73 -0.47
N GLN A 788 -34.05 -10.78 0.35
CA GLN A 788 -35.27 -11.53 0.71
C GLN A 788 -36.11 -11.94 -0.51
N GLY A 789 -35.44 -12.38 -1.60
CA GLY A 789 -36.12 -12.79 -2.83
C GLY A 789 -36.57 -11.65 -3.76
N ILE A 790 -36.59 -10.40 -3.29
CA ILE A 790 -36.99 -9.22 -4.05
C ILE A 790 -35.79 -8.66 -4.81
N LYS A 791 -35.98 -8.34 -6.08
CA LYS A 791 -34.98 -7.70 -6.94
C LYS A 791 -35.11 -6.17 -6.88
N PHE A 792 -34.02 -5.48 -6.61
CA PHE A 792 -33.91 -4.03 -6.58
C PHE A 792 -32.90 -3.55 -7.64
N ASP A 793 -33.36 -2.76 -8.59
CA ASP A 793 -32.50 -2.09 -9.58
C ASP A 793 -32.18 -0.69 -9.04
N LYS A 794 -30.88 -0.35 -8.98
CA LYS A 794 -30.35 0.83 -8.29
C LYS A 794 -29.45 1.64 -9.21
N SER A 795 -29.61 2.95 -9.19
CA SER A 795 -28.72 3.88 -9.85
C SER A 795 -28.00 4.75 -8.82
N SER A 796 -26.75 5.05 -9.05
CA SER A 796 -26.01 5.92 -8.12
C SER A 796 -24.94 6.75 -8.82
N VAL A 797 -24.73 7.96 -8.30
CA VAL A 797 -23.61 8.83 -8.64
C VAL A 797 -22.71 8.94 -7.42
N ARG A 798 -21.41 8.84 -7.62
CA ARG A 798 -20.37 8.96 -6.57
C ARG A 798 -19.35 9.99 -6.99
N PHE A 799 -18.95 10.81 -6.05
CA PHE A 799 -17.88 11.79 -6.20
C PHE A 799 -16.87 11.60 -5.09
N PHE A 800 -15.60 11.75 -5.41
CA PHE A 800 -14.53 11.87 -4.45
C PHE A 800 -13.61 13.00 -4.88
N GLY A 801 -13.18 13.82 -3.93
CA GLY A 801 -12.21 14.87 -4.16
C GLY A 801 -11.28 15.05 -2.97
N ARG A 802 -10.04 15.44 -3.25
CA ARG A 802 -9.05 15.79 -2.23
C ARG A 802 -8.17 16.92 -2.71
N VAL A 803 -7.92 17.88 -1.82
CA VAL A 803 -7.02 19.02 -2.03
C VAL A 803 -6.06 19.06 -0.84
N SER A 804 -4.75 19.03 -1.13
CA SER A 804 -3.68 19.06 -0.12
C SER A 804 -2.54 19.95 -0.60
N THR A 805 -2.88 21.18 -0.99
CA THR A 805 -1.95 22.16 -1.57
C THR A 805 -1.14 22.94 -0.53
N SER A 806 -1.60 22.91 0.73
CA SER A 806 -0.98 23.67 1.83
C SER A 806 -0.44 22.77 2.93
N ARG A 807 0.66 23.20 3.57
CA ARG A 807 1.16 22.58 4.80
C ARG A 807 0.14 22.64 5.93
N LYS A 808 -0.54 23.80 6.07
CA LYS A 808 -1.42 24.09 7.20
C LYS A 808 -2.78 23.40 7.09
N PHE A 809 -3.23 23.06 5.88
CA PHE A 809 -4.59 22.60 5.64
C PHE A 809 -4.67 21.59 4.49
N SER A 810 -5.39 20.51 4.70
CA SER A 810 -5.83 19.60 3.64
C SER A 810 -7.29 19.22 3.87
N ILE A 811 -8.06 19.12 2.79
CA ILE A 811 -9.46 18.73 2.82
C ILE A 811 -9.74 17.72 1.72
N GLY A 812 -10.65 16.81 2.00
CA GLY A 812 -11.19 15.89 1.02
C GLY A 812 -12.57 15.41 1.44
N GLY A 813 -13.24 14.76 0.53
CA GLY A 813 -14.54 14.20 0.81
C GLY A 813 -15.00 13.25 -0.27
N PHE A 814 -15.98 12.47 0.09
CA PHE A 814 -16.70 11.62 -0.85
C PHE A 814 -18.20 11.80 -0.64
N PHE A 815 -18.94 11.62 -1.70
CA PHE A 815 -20.40 11.73 -1.69
C PHE A 815 -20.95 10.66 -2.63
N ARG A 816 -22.00 9.98 -2.18
CA ARG A 816 -22.81 9.07 -2.98
C ARG A 816 -24.27 9.50 -2.86
N TYR A 817 -24.96 9.53 -3.98
CA TYR A 817 -26.40 9.78 -4.04
C TYR A 817 -27.03 8.81 -5.04
N GLY A 818 -28.22 8.33 -4.73
CA GLY A 818 -28.99 7.44 -5.60
C GLY A 818 -29.92 6.53 -4.81
N ASP A 819 -30.19 5.37 -5.39
CA ASP A 819 -31.09 4.41 -4.82
C ASP A 819 -30.36 3.52 -3.79
N GLU A 820 -31.03 3.18 -2.69
CA GLU A 820 -30.51 2.36 -1.61
C GLU A 820 -31.58 1.47 -1.02
N VAL A 821 -31.29 0.19 -0.79
CA VAL A 821 -32.25 -0.74 -0.18
C VAL A 821 -32.34 -0.51 1.32
N ARG A 822 -33.56 -0.41 1.84
CA ARG A 822 -33.81 -0.49 3.28
C ARG A 822 -33.83 -1.97 3.70
N TYR A 823 -32.86 -2.38 4.51
CA TYR A 823 -32.70 -3.77 4.98
C TYR A 823 -33.49 -3.99 6.27
N ILE A 824 -34.77 -4.28 6.12
CA ILE A 824 -35.74 -4.65 7.17
C ILE A 824 -36.56 -5.81 6.70
N GLU A 825 -37.46 -6.36 7.52
CA GLU A 825 -38.33 -7.47 7.19
C GLU A 825 -39.16 -7.22 5.91
N ASN A 826 -39.71 -6.01 5.72
CA ASN A 826 -40.37 -5.59 4.49
C ASN A 826 -39.50 -4.61 3.70
N PRO A 827 -38.52 -5.09 2.93
CA PRO A 827 -37.49 -4.23 2.32
C PRO A 827 -38.11 -3.42 1.19
N PHE A 828 -37.57 -2.22 0.99
CA PHE A 828 -37.95 -1.34 -0.09
C PHE A 828 -36.78 -0.55 -0.66
N LEU A 829 -36.98 -0.01 -1.87
CA LEU A 829 -36.04 0.88 -2.52
C LEU A 829 -36.28 2.31 -2.03
N GLY A 830 -35.37 2.83 -1.24
CA GLY A 830 -35.36 4.20 -0.80
C GLY A 830 -34.46 5.07 -1.68
N ARG A 831 -34.60 6.39 -1.56
CA ARG A 831 -33.74 7.39 -2.19
C ARG A 831 -32.86 8.01 -1.12
N GLY A 832 -31.55 8.02 -1.35
CA GLY A 832 -30.66 8.57 -0.35
C GLY A 832 -29.21 8.48 -0.73
N GLY A 833 -28.39 8.45 0.26
CA GLY A 833 -26.96 8.32 0.06
C GLY A 833 -26.18 8.67 1.33
N GLY A 834 -24.90 8.69 1.17
CA GLY A 834 -24.00 8.99 2.25
C GLY A 834 -22.75 9.69 1.74
N GLY A 835 -21.99 10.19 2.67
CA GLY A 835 -20.75 10.86 2.34
C GLY A 835 -19.86 11.04 3.56
N GLY A 836 -18.70 11.60 3.31
CA GLY A 836 -17.78 12.00 4.36
C GLY A 836 -16.96 13.19 3.92
N LEU A 837 -16.72 14.08 4.88
CA LEU A 837 -15.71 15.13 4.77
C LEU A 837 -14.57 14.80 5.74
N PHE A 838 -13.34 14.94 5.29
CA PHE A 838 -12.16 14.81 6.15
C PHE A 838 -11.25 15.99 5.91
N ALA A 839 -10.84 16.60 7.01
CA ALA A 839 -9.91 17.72 7.00
C ALA A 839 -8.76 17.46 7.96
N THR A 840 -7.57 17.95 7.61
CA THR A 840 -6.45 18.01 8.53
C THR A 840 -5.98 19.45 8.63
N VAL A 841 -5.89 19.96 9.85
CA VAL A 841 -5.53 21.35 10.16
C VAL A 841 -4.25 21.34 10.99
N ARG A 842 -3.23 22.10 10.56
CA ARG A 842 -1.91 22.22 11.21
C ARG A 842 -1.51 23.70 11.28
N PRO A 843 -2.10 24.49 12.20
CA PRO A 843 -1.80 25.91 12.29
C PRO A 843 -0.35 26.20 12.66
N VAL A 844 0.23 25.32 13.48
CA VAL A 844 1.65 25.32 13.88
C VAL A 844 2.23 23.91 13.72
N SER A 845 3.56 23.79 13.66
CA SER A 845 4.25 22.52 13.42
C SER A 845 4.01 21.45 14.50
N ARG A 846 3.66 21.86 15.73
CA ARG A 846 3.42 20.98 16.89
C ARG A 846 1.96 20.58 17.08
N PHE A 847 1.02 21.13 16.32
CA PHE A 847 -0.41 20.83 16.47
C PHE A 847 -1.01 20.29 15.17
N GLN A 848 -1.70 19.18 15.29
CA GLN A 848 -2.49 18.59 14.20
C GLN A 848 -3.88 18.25 14.72
N SER A 849 -4.92 18.60 13.95
CA SER A 849 -6.28 18.12 14.15
C SER A 849 -6.81 17.47 12.88
N GLN A 850 -7.29 16.25 13.01
CA GLN A 850 -7.97 15.48 11.95
C GLN A 850 -9.47 15.48 12.26
N ILE A 851 -10.26 16.12 11.40
CA ILE A 851 -11.71 16.25 11.56
C ILE A 851 -12.36 15.38 10.49
N ASN A 852 -13.25 14.48 10.91
CA ASN A 852 -14.01 13.60 10.03
C ASN A 852 -15.50 13.78 10.30
N LEU A 853 -16.27 13.99 9.25
CA LEU A 853 -17.73 13.96 9.25
C LEU A 853 -18.15 12.81 8.33
N ASN A 854 -18.92 11.87 8.86
CA ASN A 854 -19.56 10.82 8.06
C ASN A 854 -21.08 11.01 8.16
N THR A 855 -21.78 10.90 7.04
CA THR A 855 -23.23 11.05 6.98
C THR A 855 -23.87 9.95 6.13
N SER A 856 -25.06 9.51 6.53
CA SER A 856 -25.92 8.63 5.75
C SER A 856 -27.37 9.04 5.96
N ARG A 857 -28.12 9.14 4.87
CA ARG A 857 -29.52 9.55 4.88
C ARG A 857 -30.31 8.68 3.92
N LEU A 858 -31.53 8.31 4.32
CA LEU A 858 -32.47 7.55 3.50
C LEU A 858 -33.87 8.16 3.60
N LEU A 859 -34.54 8.27 2.46
CA LEU A 859 -35.92 8.73 2.29
C LEU A 859 -36.76 7.57 1.76
N ASP A 860 -38.04 7.51 2.13
CA ASP A 860 -39.01 6.58 1.60
C ASP A 860 -39.85 7.24 0.50
N PRO A 861 -39.56 6.99 -0.79
CA PRO A 861 -40.29 7.61 -1.88
C PRO A 861 -41.76 7.11 -2.01
N ARG A 862 -42.16 6.07 -1.29
CA ARG A 862 -43.54 5.55 -1.24
C ARG A 862 -44.45 6.42 -0.35
N ASN A 863 -43.81 7.20 0.58
CA ASN A 863 -44.47 8.05 1.54
C ASN A 863 -43.96 9.50 1.37
N ASP A 864 -44.13 10.08 0.19
CA ASP A 864 -43.78 11.48 -0.13
C ASP A 864 -42.35 11.88 0.31
N ASP A 865 -41.36 10.96 0.09
CA ASP A 865 -39.97 11.14 0.49
C ASP A 865 -39.80 11.35 2.03
N GLU A 866 -40.64 10.67 2.84
CA GLU A 866 -40.51 10.70 4.29
C GLU A 866 -39.11 10.25 4.75
N LEU A 867 -38.58 10.94 5.77
CA LEU A 867 -37.27 10.66 6.30
C LEU A 867 -37.25 9.34 7.10
N VAL A 868 -36.54 8.33 6.60
CA VAL A 868 -36.33 7.05 7.30
C VAL A 868 -35.25 7.18 8.37
N PHE A 869 -34.10 7.76 8.01
CA PHE A 869 -33.03 8.10 8.95
C PHE A 869 -32.10 9.17 8.37
N ASP A 870 -31.46 9.94 9.27
CA ASP A 870 -30.38 10.88 8.96
C ASP A 870 -29.33 10.72 10.08
N VAL A 871 -28.19 10.08 9.75
CA VAL A 871 -27.11 9.80 10.67
C VAL A 871 -25.91 10.66 10.34
N LYS A 872 -25.37 11.34 11.33
CA LYS A 872 -24.12 12.10 11.23
C LYS A 872 -23.20 11.70 12.39
N ILE A 873 -21.97 11.36 12.04
CA ILE A 873 -20.90 11.07 13.00
C ILE A 873 -19.79 12.09 12.76
N VAL A 874 -19.51 12.90 13.75
CA VAL A 874 -18.40 13.86 13.73
C VAL A 874 -17.33 13.37 14.68
N ARG A 875 -16.09 13.29 14.21
CA ARG A 875 -14.92 12.93 15.05
C ARG A 875 -13.79 13.90 14.77
N ALA A 876 -13.26 14.48 15.83
CA ALA A 876 -12.05 15.30 15.83
C ALA A 876 -10.98 14.60 16.66
N LEU A 877 -9.85 14.26 16.02
CA LEU A 877 -8.65 13.77 16.69
C LEU A 877 -7.60 14.87 16.62
N SER A 878 -7.22 15.41 17.78
CA SER A 878 -6.27 16.50 17.89
C SER A 878 -5.06 16.03 18.70
N THR A 879 -3.85 16.27 18.18
CA THR A 879 -2.60 15.96 18.86
C THR A 879 -1.76 17.23 18.98
N TYR A 880 -1.24 17.49 20.17
CA TYR A 880 -0.24 18.50 20.43
C TYR A 880 1.05 17.87 20.92
N GLN A 881 2.14 18.09 20.18
CA GLN A 881 3.47 17.59 20.49
C GLN A 881 4.24 18.64 21.28
N PHE A 882 4.41 18.43 22.60
CA PHE A 882 5.17 19.35 23.47
C PHE A 882 6.67 19.24 23.21
N THR A 883 7.18 18.01 23.20
CA THR A 883 8.56 17.65 22.90
C THR A 883 8.55 16.47 21.92
N GLU A 884 9.69 15.98 21.48
CA GLU A 884 9.80 14.75 20.67
C GLU A 884 9.28 13.52 21.38
N ARG A 885 9.26 13.54 22.73
CA ARG A 885 8.86 12.43 23.60
C ARG A 885 7.48 12.60 24.23
N LEU A 886 7.03 13.83 24.45
CA LEU A 886 5.76 14.12 25.16
C LEU A 886 4.70 14.65 24.21
N SER A 887 3.59 13.95 24.12
CA SER A 887 2.41 14.37 23.36
C SER A 887 1.12 14.27 24.17
N LEU A 888 0.13 15.07 23.76
CA LEU A 888 -1.23 15.03 24.26
C LEU A 888 -2.18 14.84 23.08
N ARG A 889 -2.97 13.78 23.14
CA ARG A 889 -4.00 13.45 22.16
C ARG A 889 -5.39 13.63 22.77
N ASN A 890 -6.26 14.25 22.02
CA ASN A 890 -7.68 14.38 22.36
C ASN A 890 -8.54 13.86 21.19
N ILE A 891 -9.54 13.03 21.49
CA ILE A 891 -10.56 12.60 20.54
C ILE A 891 -11.91 13.05 21.08
N VAL A 892 -12.65 13.79 20.24
CA VAL A 892 -14.04 14.16 20.48
C VAL A 892 -14.89 13.53 19.37
N GLU A 893 -15.92 12.82 19.75
CA GLU A 893 -16.83 12.16 18.84
C GLU A 893 -18.28 12.44 19.20
N TYR A 894 -19.12 12.68 18.19
CA TYR A 894 -20.57 12.84 18.37
C TYR A 894 -21.32 12.03 17.30
N ASN A 895 -22.28 11.22 17.76
CA ASN A 895 -23.17 10.41 16.92
C ASN A 895 -24.62 10.88 17.09
N THR A 896 -25.23 11.39 16.01
CA THR A 896 -26.60 11.94 16.05
C THR A 896 -27.67 10.88 16.18
N LEU A 897 -27.43 9.63 15.73
CA LEU A 897 -28.40 8.53 15.81
C LEU A 897 -28.54 8.04 17.26
N GLN A 898 -27.41 7.73 17.87
CA GLN A 898 -27.36 7.27 19.25
C GLN A 898 -27.46 8.43 20.25
N LYS A 899 -27.40 9.69 19.76
CA LYS A 899 -27.29 10.89 20.57
C LYS A 899 -26.21 10.73 21.66
N SER A 900 -25.05 10.29 21.23
CA SER A 900 -23.91 9.96 22.11
C SER A 900 -22.70 10.84 21.83
N THR A 901 -21.94 11.17 22.89
CA THR A 901 -20.67 11.88 22.81
C THR A 901 -19.58 11.04 23.45
N GLY A 902 -18.45 10.89 22.79
CA GLY A 902 -17.22 10.30 23.33
C GLY A 902 -16.14 11.35 23.49
N LEU A 903 -15.43 11.31 24.61
CA LEU A 903 -14.29 12.15 24.92
C LEU A 903 -13.12 11.24 25.33
N ASN A 904 -12.02 11.23 24.58
CA ASN A 904 -10.81 10.51 24.95
C ASN A 904 -9.64 11.50 25.06
N LEU A 905 -8.97 11.50 26.18
CA LEU A 905 -7.78 12.30 26.42
C LEU A 905 -6.64 11.36 26.81
N LEU A 906 -5.50 11.45 26.11
CA LEU A 906 -4.33 10.62 26.32
C LEU A 906 -3.07 11.47 26.31
N ALA A 907 -2.31 11.43 27.41
CA ALA A 907 -0.94 11.89 27.45
C ALA A 907 0.00 10.69 27.27
N SER A 908 1.00 10.83 26.42
CA SER A 908 2.01 9.81 26.15
C SER A 908 3.41 10.39 26.28
N TYR A 909 4.28 9.68 26.99
CA TYR A 909 5.70 9.96 27.08
C TYR A 909 6.47 8.77 26.50
N ARG A 910 7.07 8.95 25.32
CA ARG A 910 7.74 7.92 24.55
C ARG A 910 9.26 8.15 24.56
N VAL A 911 10.00 7.19 25.10
CA VAL A 911 11.47 7.20 25.06
C VAL A 911 11.98 6.65 23.73
N ASN A 912 11.42 5.50 23.30
CA ASN A 912 11.65 4.85 22.02
C ASN A 912 10.40 4.02 21.64
N ALA A 913 10.44 3.27 20.54
CA ALA A 913 9.29 2.47 20.07
C ALA A 913 8.77 1.47 21.11
N GLY A 914 9.66 0.89 21.93
CA GLY A 914 9.32 -0.13 22.93
C GLY A 914 9.19 0.38 24.37
N THR A 915 9.57 1.65 24.69
CA THR A 915 9.50 2.21 26.05
C THR A 915 8.60 3.43 26.07
N VAL A 916 7.39 3.26 26.63
CA VAL A 916 6.33 4.27 26.62
C VAL A 916 5.56 4.26 27.92
N PHE A 917 5.21 5.46 28.41
CA PHE A 917 4.25 5.67 29.49
C PHE A 917 3.01 6.39 28.96
N TYR A 918 1.83 5.85 29.29
CA TYR A 918 0.54 6.43 28.95
C TYR A 918 -0.28 6.71 30.21
N ILE A 919 -1.02 7.82 30.18
CA ILE A 919 -2.09 8.12 31.13
C ILE A 919 -3.26 8.73 30.35
N GLY A 920 -4.46 8.22 30.58
CA GLY A 920 -5.61 8.67 29.82
C GLY A 920 -6.95 8.46 30.50
N VAL A 921 -7.95 9.08 29.90
CA VAL A 921 -9.36 8.94 30.30
C VAL A 921 -10.21 8.83 29.01
N ASP A 922 -11.14 7.90 29.01
CA ASP A 922 -12.20 7.76 28.02
C ASP A 922 -13.54 7.94 28.73
N ASP A 923 -14.28 9.00 28.38
CA ASP A 923 -15.62 9.29 28.88
C ASP A 923 -16.63 9.14 27.75
N ARG A 924 -17.73 8.43 28.03
CA ARG A 924 -18.86 8.32 27.11
C ARG A 924 -20.13 8.84 27.75
N PHE A 925 -20.87 9.60 26.97
CA PHE A 925 -22.13 10.20 27.34
C PHE A 925 -23.19 9.81 26.30
N ARG A 926 -24.41 9.59 26.79
CA ARG A 926 -25.58 9.37 25.92
C ARG A 926 -26.74 10.20 26.44
N GLN A 927 -27.63 10.64 25.56
CA GLN A 927 -28.86 11.31 25.98
C GLN A 927 -29.68 10.33 26.82
N ALA A 928 -30.19 10.78 27.97
CA ALA A 928 -30.78 9.92 29.00
C ALA A 928 -31.97 9.08 28.46
N ASP A 929 -32.82 9.66 27.61
CA ASP A 929 -33.92 8.96 26.93
C ASP A 929 -33.50 7.90 25.90
N ARG A 930 -32.21 7.62 25.77
CA ARG A 930 -31.63 6.60 24.87
C ARG A 930 -30.82 5.55 25.62
N ILE A 931 -30.85 5.58 26.97
CA ILE A 931 -30.18 4.59 27.82
C ILE A 931 -31.21 3.52 28.17
N LEU A 932 -30.92 2.29 27.76
CA LEU A 932 -31.73 1.12 28.05
C LEU A 932 -31.35 0.57 29.44
N GLY A 933 -32.32 0.23 30.23
CA GLY A 933 -32.22 -0.45 31.52
C GLY A 933 -32.65 -1.92 31.43
N GLU A 934 -33.02 -2.49 32.54
CA GLU A 934 -33.59 -3.83 32.60
C GLU A 934 -35.02 -3.85 32.03
N ASP A 935 -35.49 -5.04 31.64
CA ASP A 935 -36.87 -5.29 31.26
C ASP A 935 -37.73 -5.28 32.55
N ILE A 936 -38.46 -4.19 32.78
CA ILE A 936 -39.24 -3.99 34.00
C ILE A 936 -40.65 -4.54 33.87
N ASP A 937 -41.21 -4.55 32.65
CA ASP A 937 -42.58 -4.96 32.36
C ASP A 937 -42.71 -6.45 31.94
N GLY A 938 -41.58 -7.11 31.68
CA GLY A 938 -41.49 -8.53 31.37
C GLY A 938 -41.93 -8.89 29.96
N ASP A 939 -41.90 -7.94 29.03
CA ASP A 939 -42.22 -8.16 27.61
C ASP A 939 -41.04 -8.72 26.78
N GLY A 940 -39.88 -8.93 27.39
CA GLY A 940 -38.67 -9.43 26.80
C GLY A 940 -37.84 -8.35 26.10
N LEU A 941 -38.18 -7.07 26.24
CA LEU A 941 -37.45 -5.92 25.68
C LEU A 941 -36.93 -5.02 26.82
N SER A 942 -35.73 -4.51 26.67
CA SER A 942 -35.18 -3.59 27.65
C SER A 942 -35.89 -2.24 27.64
N ASP A 943 -36.33 -1.77 28.81
CA ASP A 943 -36.95 -0.47 28.97
C ASP A 943 -35.97 0.68 28.94
N TYR A 944 -36.46 1.89 28.63
CA TYR A 944 -35.62 3.11 28.74
C TYR A 944 -35.53 3.51 30.21
N LEU A 945 -34.29 3.52 30.75
CA LEU A 945 -34.01 3.85 32.13
C LEU A 945 -34.46 5.30 32.52
N PHE A 946 -34.40 6.22 31.52
CA PHE A 946 -34.81 7.62 31.70
C PHE A 946 -35.76 8.05 30.56
N PRO A 947 -37.01 7.63 30.56
CA PRO A 947 -37.86 7.77 29.37
C PRO A 947 -38.21 9.19 28.94
N SER A 948 -38.08 10.18 29.83
CA SER A 948 -38.45 11.59 29.58
C SER A 948 -37.32 12.61 29.74
N ILE A 949 -36.10 12.18 30.03
CA ILE A 949 -34.96 13.07 30.27
C ILE A 949 -34.07 13.17 29.05
N THR A 950 -33.87 14.40 28.54
CA THR A 950 -33.07 14.65 27.33
C THR A 950 -31.65 15.17 27.60
N THR A 951 -31.24 15.26 28.87
CA THR A 951 -29.89 15.65 29.26
C THR A 951 -28.87 14.54 28.94
N MET A 952 -27.62 14.94 28.72
CA MET A 952 -26.53 14.00 28.52
C MET A 952 -26.12 13.40 29.85
N GLN A 953 -26.21 12.07 29.96
CA GLN A 953 -25.73 11.29 31.10
C GLN A 953 -24.41 10.59 30.74
N ARG A 954 -23.50 10.51 31.70
CA ARG A 954 -22.28 9.71 31.52
C ARG A 954 -22.65 8.22 31.60
N THR A 955 -22.42 7.49 30.54
CA THR A 955 -22.70 6.05 30.49
C THR A 955 -21.49 5.22 30.90
N ASN A 956 -20.30 5.62 30.49
CA ASN A 956 -19.07 4.90 30.77
C ASN A 956 -17.93 5.86 31.02
N ARG A 957 -17.01 5.44 31.88
CA ARG A 957 -15.69 6.06 32.09
C ARG A 957 -14.65 4.95 32.20
N ALA A 958 -13.53 5.11 31.52
CA ALA A 958 -12.32 4.36 31.75
C ALA A 958 -11.19 5.33 32.06
N PHE A 959 -10.61 5.26 33.25
CA PHE A 959 -9.33 5.89 33.55
C PHE A 959 -8.27 4.80 33.46
N PHE A 960 -7.19 5.08 32.72
CA PHE A 960 -6.14 4.09 32.52
C PHE A 960 -4.74 4.70 32.60
N THR A 961 -3.82 3.89 33.07
CA THR A 961 -2.39 4.15 33.04
C THR A 961 -1.69 2.90 32.52
N LYS A 962 -0.65 3.08 31.70
CA LYS A 962 0.15 1.98 31.16
C LYS A 962 1.62 2.35 31.14
N LEU A 963 2.44 1.46 31.67
CA LEU A 963 3.89 1.53 31.56
C LEU A 963 4.38 0.31 30.79
N GLN A 964 5.09 0.54 29.71
CA GLN A 964 5.76 -0.45 28.90
C GLN A 964 7.24 -0.09 28.87
N TYR A 965 8.11 -1.05 29.15
CA TYR A 965 9.55 -0.84 29.15
C TYR A 965 10.25 -1.94 28.37
N LEU A 966 11.13 -1.57 27.46
CA LEU A 966 11.88 -2.50 26.60
C LEU A 966 13.30 -2.68 27.12
N PHE A 967 13.63 -3.91 27.51
CA PHE A 967 15.00 -4.38 27.67
C PHE A 967 15.47 -5.08 26.41
N ARG A 968 16.62 -4.71 25.90
CA ARG A 968 17.22 -5.30 24.68
C ARG A 968 18.65 -5.76 24.95
N TYR A 969 18.92 -7.03 24.67
CA TYR A 969 20.20 -7.70 24.92
C TYR A 969 20.82 -8.22 23.61
#